data_50656ac33d901e1dd45434ffaa898f3d
#
_entry.id   50656ac33d901e1dd45434ffaa898f3d
#
_cell.length_a   1.000
_cell.length_b   1.000
_cell.length_c   1.000
_cell.angle_alpha   90.00
_cell.angle_beta   90.00
_cell.angle_gamma   90.00
#
_symmetry.space_group_name_H-M   'P 1'
#
loop_
_entity.id
_entity.type
_entity.pdbx_description
1 polymer ?
#
loop_
_entity_poly.entity_id
_entity_poly.type
_entity_poly.pdbx_seq_one_letter_code
_entity_poly.pdbx_strand_id
1 'polypeptide(L)'
;MKRILCLFVFTILTISVLFSQTKTDANIFGHVIGSDSLHIPFATVSIKGTTYGVNTDETGHYILVNLPAGVHIIKAQSVGHKPVEKEITIREGKSREVNFILEEDILGLDEIVVTADRSEIKRTEAVTIVNTISPKLFTASQSVTLMEGLTFAPGLRIENNCQNCGFSQVRMNGMEGPYSQILINSRPIFSGLAGVYGLELIPANMIERVEVIRGGGSALYGSNAIAGIINIILTEPLTSYYGAGANAGFTGIGMEGTGGVASDYSVDLNTSIVSNDAKTGMSLYGFSRQRKMFDANDDGFSELSPMSNSTIGTRFFHKFGSRNKVAVDFFNIKEERNGGNKQDYPMHERDVSETVKHNVQTVAITMEQYLRDYDLLSVYFSAQSLNRDSYYGANQSLKDYGNSRDITYNTGVQYKLFLGNSSLIAGIESTGGSLTDKKLGYADYENAVIVDDSIISVPHTENAIVSDQSTSIYGSFLQYDLRVNRFKLAFGGRFDHYRIVDNAKSGDAKTGNVFSPRVSLMYELFASLQARISYSQGYRAPQIFDEDLHIETSGARQVINVNDPDLKQETSHSYMASLDYNKLIGTVHAGFLLEAFYTRLKDPFVNEIGEPDEEGKVIYTRKNAEEGAVVTGINMELKLKPLRNFSMTSGFTIQSSRYDIEQQFNKREFFRTPSNYGYMSLDWDIVKGLCFSSNITYTGGMLVPYFGPLAADPDEGELHQSSSFLDMGCKIGRDVKLNGATLRLFAGVKNIFNSYQSDFDIGVDRDPAYIYGPVSPRTLYLGIRIGNKLD
;
A
#
# COMPACT_ATOMS: atom_id res chain seq x y z
N MET A 1 -14.29 -25.08 5.00
CA MET A 1 -14.81 -23.75 4.67
C MET A 1 -16.34 -23.61 4.84
N LYS A 2 -17.22 -24.36 4.13
CA LYS A 2 -18.71 -24.20 4.26
C LYS A 2 -19.22 -24.30 5.70
N ARG A 3 -18.74 -25.23 6.52
CA ARG A 3 -19.16 -25.39 7.93
C ARG A 3 -18.71 -24.25 8.84
N ILE A 4 -17.52 -23.68 8.62
CA ILE A 4 -16.99 -22.53 9.39
C ILE A 4 -17.76 -21.27 9.02
N LEU A 5 -18.05 -21.06 7.73
CA LEU A 5 -18.87 -19.94 7.26
C LEU A 5 -20.31 -20.01 7.82
N CYS A 6 -20.92 -21.20 7.84
CA CYS A 6 -22.25 -21.40 8.45
C CYS A 6 -22.24 -21.13 9.96
N LEU A 7 -21.19 -21.56 10.68
CA LEU A 7 -21.08 -21.29 12.13
C LEU A 7 -20.91 -19.79 12.39
N PHE A 8 -20.10 -19.11 11.59
CA PHE A 8 -19.86 -17.67 11.68
C PHE A 8 -21.14 -16.86 11.36
N VAL A 9 -21.87 -17.23 10.31
CA VAL A 9 -23.17 -16.61 9.95
C VAL A 9 -24.23 -16.88 11.03
N PHE A 10 -24.26 -18.10 11.59
CA PHE A 10 -25.22 -18.45 12.66
C PHE A 10 -24.89 -17.70 13.96
N THR A 11 -23.62 -17.53 14.31
CA THR A 11 -23.18 -16.73 15.47
C THR A 11 -23.53 -15.25 15.31
N ILE A 12 -23.36 -14.68 14.11
CA ILE A 12 -23.76 -13.29 13.79
C ILE A 12 -25.30 -13.15 13.92
N LEU A 13 -26.07 -14.08 13.38
CA LEU A 13 -27.54 -14.05 13.45
C LEU A 13 -28.06 -14.17 14.88
N THR A 14 -27.44 -14.97 15.73
CA THR A 14 -27.88 -15.15 17.14
C THR A 14 -27.56 -13.94 18.01
N ILE A 15 -26.43 -13.24 17.73
CA ILE A 15 -26.06 -12.00 18.44
C ILE A 15 -27.00 -10.83 18.04
N SER A 16 -27.48 -10.80 16.79
CA SER A 16 -28.36 -9.73 16.28
C SER A 16 -29.75 -9.69 16.95
N VAL A 17 -30.22 -10.78 17.53
CA VAL A 17 -31.60 -10.89 18.13
C VAL A 17 -31.66 -10.26 19.52
N LEU A 18 -30.54 -9.96 20.17
CA LEU A 18 -30.52 -9.58 21.60
C LEU A 18 -30.61 -8.06 21.87
N PHE A 19 -30.67 -7.19 20.84
CA PHE A 19 -30.64 -5.74 21.06
C PHE A 19 -31.70 -4.98 20.25
N SER A 20 -32.93 -4.92 20.78
CA SER A 20 -33.94 -3.96 20.31
C SER A 20 -33.64 -2.60 20.95
N GLN A 21 -33.32 -1.57 20.15
CA GLN A 21 -33.22 -0.19 20.63
C GLN A 21 -34.59 0.44 20.78
N THR A 22 -34.84 1.04 21.95
CA THR A 22 -35.94 1.96 22.14
C THR A 22 -35.64 3.27 21.41
N LYS A 23 -36.63 3.79 20.66
CA LYS A 23 -36.52 5.08 19.99
C LYS A 23 -36.52 6.18 21.06
N THR A 24 -35.41 6.95 21.13
CA THR A 24 -35.23 7.97 22.16
C THR A 24 -35.72 9.36 21.72
N ASP A 25 -35.91 9.58 20.41
CA ASP A 25 -36.16 10.89 19.79
C ASP A 25 -35.21 12.03 20.26
N ALA A 26 -34.05 11.63 20.78
CA ALA A 26 -32.98 12.55 21.20
C ALA A 26 -32.01 12.77 20.05
N ASN A 27 -31.80 14.03 19.66
CA ASN A 27 -31.02 14.36 18.50
C ASN A 27 -29.99 15.44 18.80
N ILE A 28 -28.88 15.43 18.05
CA ILE A 28 -27.91 16.52 18.01
C ILE A 28 -27.77 16.95 16.56
N PHE A 29 -27.78 18.24 16.32
CA PHE A 29 -27.54 18.85 15.02
C PHE A 29 -26.61 20.04 15.16
N GLY A 30 -26.03 20.51 14.08
CA GLY A 30 -25.17 21.69 14.09
C GLY A 30 -24.29 21.74 12.85
N HIS A 31 -23.24 22.52 12.94
CA HIS A 31 -22.26 22.66 11.89
C HIS A 31 -20.83 22.53 12.41
N VAL A 32 -19.93 22.18 11.49
CA VAL A 32 -18.48 22.14 11.72
C VAL A 32 -17.85 23.22 10.83
N ILE A 33 -17.14 24.16 11.45
CA ILE A 33 -16.46 25.25 10.76
C ILE A 33 -14.96 25.26 11.08
N GLY A 34 -14.18 25.83 10.19
CA GLY A 34 -12.77 26.14 10.43
C GLY A 34 -12.59 27.40 11.28
N SER A 35 -11.36 27.65 11.72
CA SER A 35 -10.99 28.92 12.40
C SER A 35 -11.12 30.16 11.52
N ASP A 36 -11.25 29.95 10.20
CA ASP A 36 -11.53 30.96 9.18
C ASP A 36 -13.04 31.21 8.98
N SER A 37 -13.88 30.57 9.80
CA SER A 37 -15.35 30.60 9.73
C SER A 37 -15.94 30.00 8.45
N LEU A 38 -15.15 29.28 7.65
CA LEU A 38 -15.67 28.51 6.53
C LEU A 38 -16.17 27.13 7.03
N HIS A 39 -17.27 26.69 6.47
CA HIS A 39 -17.83 25.38 6.76
C HIS A 39 -16.92 24.27 6.25
N ILE A 40 -16.72 23.23 7.06
CA ILE A 40 -15.90 22.05 6.71
C ILE A 40 -16.85 20.94 6.25
N PRO A 41 -16.94 20.67 4.95
CA PRO A 41 -17.70 19.53 4.45
C PRO A 41 -17.02 18.21 4.79
N PHE A 42 -17.83 17.16 4.93
CA PHE A 42 -17.39 15.78 5.15
C PHE A 42 -16.56 15.56 6.44
N ALA A 43 -16.61 16.49 7.40
CA ALA A 43 -16.05 16.28 8.73
C ALA A 43 -16.84 15.22 9.49
N THR A 44 -16.17 14.28 10.16
CA THR A 44 -16.81 13.25 10.96
C THR A 44 -17.20 13.80 12.33
N VAL A 45 -18.47 13.62 12.71
CA VAL A 45 -18.98 13.90 14.07
C VAL A 45 -19.47 12.60 14.68
N SER A 46 -18.91 12.18 15.81
CA SER A 46 -19.19 10.88 16.43
C SER A 46 -19.31 10.97 17.94
N ILE A 47 -20.00 10.00 18.55
CA ILE A 47 -20.05 9.82 20.00
C ILE A 47 -18.99 8.79 20.38
N LYS A 48 -18.03 9.20 21.20
CA LYS A 48 -16.92 8.36 21.65
C LYS A 48 -17.41 7.11 22.39
N GLY A 49 -16.82 5.95 22.10
CA GLY A 49 -17.24 4.66 22.69
C GLY A 49 -18.54 4.09 22.12
N THR A 50 -19.02 4.60 21.01
CA THR A 50 -20.24 4.13 20.33
C THR A 50 -20.03 4.06 18.83
N THR A 51 -20.99 3.46 18.14
CA THR A 51 -21.05 3.45 16.66
C THR A 51 -21.76 4.65 16.07
N TYR A 52 -22.29 5.58 16.88
CA TYR A 52 -22.95 6.79 16.39
C TYR A 52 -21.91 7.73 15.77
N GLY A 53 -22.06 8.02 14.51
CA GLY A 53 -21.25 8.99 13.77
C GLY A 53 -21.86 9.23 12.41
N VAL A 54 -21.62 10.43 11.92
CA VAL A 54 -22.06 10.97 10.63
C VAL A 54 -20.99 11.93 10.13
N ASN A 55 -20.87 12.09 8.83
CA ASN A 55 -20.11 13.21 8.29
C ASN A 55 -21.02 14.44 8.08
N THR A 56 -20.46 15.63 8.14
CA THR A 56 -21.13 16.82 7.66
C THR A 56 -21.42 16.69 6.16
N ASP A 57 -22.50 17.29 5.71
CA ASP A 57 -22.83 17.41 4.29
C ASP A 57 -21.86 18.36 3.55
N GLU A 58 -22.11 18.60 2.28
CA GLU A 58 -21.33 19.54 1.44
C GLU A 58 -21.37 21.00 1.94
N THR A 59 -22.35 21.34 2.80
CA THR A 59 -22.50 22.66 3.41
C THR A 59 -21.95 22.71 4.84
N GLY A 60 -21.33 21.63 5.34
CA GLY A 60 -20.72 21.53 6.65
C GLY A 60 -21.69 21.30 7.81
N HIS A 61 -22.95 20.94 7.53
CA HIS A 61 -23.97 20.67 8.54
C HIS A 61 -24.10 19.16 8.81
N TYR A 62 -24.54 18.81 10.03
CA TYR A 62 -24.74 17.43 10.44
C TYR A 62 -25.97 17.25 11.34
N ILE A 63 -26.49 16.04 11.37
CA ILE A 63 -27.51 15.60 12.31
C ILE A 63 -27.26 14.16 12.75
N LEU A 64 -27.26 13.94 14.06
CA LEU A 64 -27.23 12.63 14.71
C LEU A 64 -28.59 12.42 15.39
N VAL A 65 -29.27 11.32 15.08
CA VAL A 65 -30.64 11.05 15.53
C VAL A 65 -30.72 9.81 16.45
N ASN A 66 -31.76 9.79 17.30
CA ASN A 66 -32.06 8.66 18.18
C ASN A 66 -30.87 8.25 19.08
N LEU A 67 -30.24 9.23 19.70
CA LEU A 67 -29.06 9.05 20.53
C LEU A 67 -29.43 8.54 21.93
N PRO A 68 -28.57 7.74 22.58
CA PRO A 68 -28.79 7.34 23.97
C PRO A 68 -28.77 8.54 24.91
N ALA A 69 -29.69 8.57 25.86
CA ALA A 69 -29.69 9.58 26.90
C ALA A 69 -28.50 9.40 27.85
N GLY A 70 -27.96 10.49 28.40
CA GLY A 70 -26.80 10.46 29.32
C GLY A 70 -25.78 11.54 29.00
N VAL A 71 -24.64 11.46 29.69
CA VAL A 71 -23.47 12.31 29.42
C VAL A 71 -22.57 11.60 28.42
N HIS A 72 -22.25 12.25 27.33
CA HIS A 72 -21.45 11.71 26.24
C HIS A 72 -20.39 12.70 25.76
N ILE A 73 -19.26 12.16 25.30
CA ILE A 73 -18.22 12.94 24.62
C ILE A 73 -18.48 12.87 23.12
N ILE A 74 -18.78 14.03 22.52
CA ILE A 74 -18.94 14.20 21.08
C ILE A 74 -17.61 14.66 20.51
N LYS A 75 -17.11 13.94 19.50
CA LYS A 75 -15.86 14.21 18.81
C LYS A 75 -16.15 14.66 17.40
N ALA A 76 -15.62 15.81 17.00
CA ALA A 76 -15.59 16.25 15.60
C ALA A 76 -14.15 16.16 15.08
N GLN A 77 -13.96 15.60 13.89
CA GLN A 77 -12.66 15.43 13.25
C GLN A 77 -12.78 15.55 11.73
N SER A 78 -11.73 16.04 11.10
CA SER A 78 -11.57 16.09 9.63
C SER A 78 -10.09 15.94 9.28
N VAL A 79 -9.77 15.30 8.15
CA VAL A 79 -8.39 15.25 7.66
C VAL A 79 -7.85 16.67 7.48
N GLY A 80 -6.65 16.93 7.97
CA GLY A 80 -6.04 18.27 7.96
C GLY A 80 -6.55 19.23 9.03
N HIS A 81 -7.34 18.76 10.02
CA HIS A 81 -7.84 19.56 11.14
C HIS A 81 -7.63 18.85 12.47
N LYS A 82 -7.41 19.61 13.53
CA LYS A 82 -7.33 19.10 14.90
C LYS A 82 -8.70 18.62 15.37
N PRO A 83 -8.83 17.37 15.88
CA PRO A 83 -10.10 16.90 16.41
C PRO A 83 -10.47 17.68 17.69
N VAL A 84 -11.76 17.98 17.83
CA VAL A 84 -12.32 18.66 19.00
C VAL A 84 -13.32 17.74 19.70
N GLU A 85 -13.18 17.60 21.03
CA GLU A 85 -14.11 16.84 21.86
C GLU A 85 -14.92 17.81 22.76
N LYS A 86 -16.23 17.55 22.90
CA LYS A 86 -17.13 18.27 23.78
C LYS A 86 -17.96 17.29 24.60
N GLU A 87 -17.95 17.45 25.93
CA GLU A 87 -18.85 16.73 26.82
C GLU A 87 -20.22 17.38 26.81
N ILE A 88 -21.27 16.61 26.53
CA ILE A 88 -22.65 17.08 26.50
C ILE A 88 -23.59 16.10 27.17
N THR A 89 -24.67 16.63 27.74
CA THR A 89 -25.78 15.83 28.24
C THR A 89 -26.88 15.75 27.21
N ILE A 90 -27.21 14.52 26.80
CA ILE A 90 -28.28 14.18 25.88
C ILE A 90 -29.52 13.78 26.69
N ARG A 91 -30.68 14.36 26.35
CA ARG A 91 -31.97 14.10 27.01
C ARG A 91 -32.97 13.51 26.02
N GLU A 92 -33.70 12.51 26.42
CA GLU A 92 -34.76 11.88 25.64
C GLU A 92 -35.80 12.89 25.16
N GLY A 93 -36.28 12.76 23.91
CA GLY A 93 -37.25 13.64 23.30
C GLY A 93 -36.77 15.07 23.06
N LYS A 94 -35.48 15.37 23.14
CA LYS A 94 -34.91 16.70 22.92
C LYS A 94 -33.90 16.70 21.79
N SER A 95 -33.98 17.74 20.95
CA SER A 95 -32.94 18.08 19.97
C SER A 95 -32.08 19.20 20.53
N ARG A 96 -30.76 19.10 20.36
CA ARG A 96 -29.76 20.06 20.83
C ARG A 96 -28.81 20.47 19.72
N GLU A 97 -28.58 21.78 19.57
CA GLU A 97 -27.56 22.29 18.67
C GLU A 97 -26.18 22.19 19.33
N VAL A 98 -25.20 21.65 18.60
CA VAL A 98 -23.80 21.55 19.01
C VAL A 98 -22.90 21.87 17.82
N ASN A 99 -22.25 22.99 17.84
CA ASN A 99 -21.39 23.47 16.77
C ASN A 99 -19.91 23.21 17.14
N PHE A 100 -19.06 22.90 16.15
CA PHE A 100 -17.63 22.69 16.34
C PHE A 100 -16.84 23.69 15.51
N ILE A 101 -15.76 24.19 16.10
CA ILE A 101 -14.74 24.97 15.42
C ILE A 101 -13.48 24.11 15.42
N LEU A 102 -13.04 23.68 14.24
CA LEU A 102 -11.82 22.91 14.09
C LEU A 102 -10.69 23.85 13.65
N GLU A 103 -9.59 23.80 14.36
CA GLU A 103 -8.35 24.44 13.92
C GLU A 103 -7.71 23.58 12.84
N GLU A 104 -7.11 24.19 11.83
CA GLU A 104 -6.31 23.45 10.85
C GLU A 104 -5.17 22.71 11.57
N ASP A 105 -5.05 21.42 11.32
CA ASP A 105 -3.89 20.62 11.69
C ASP A 105 -2.86 20.67 10.58
N ILE A 106 -2.23 21.80 10.45
CA ILE A 106 -1.34 22.18 9.35
C ILE A 106 -0.17 21.20 9.18
N LEU A 107 0.24 20.58 10.27
CA LEU A 107 1.38 19.67 10.32
C LEU A 107 0.97 18.18 10.45
N GLY A 108 -0.33 17.89 10.49
CA GLY A 108 -0.86 16.54 10.70
C GLY A 108 -0.53 16.00 12.11
N LEU A 109 -0.48 16.86 13.14
CA LEU A 109 -0.07 16.48 14.50
C LEU A 109 -1.15 15.75 15.26
N ASP A 110 -2.36 16.24 15.15
CA ASP A 110 -3.54 15.70 15.82
C ASP A 110 -4.33 14.75 14.91
N GLU A 111 -3.76 14.38 13.75
CA GLU A 111 -4.33 13.41 12.83
C GLU A 111 -4.53 12.06 13.53
N ILE A 112 -5.65 11.42 13.27
CA ILE A 112 -5.97 10.11 13.85
C ILE A 112 -5.33 9.01 12.99
N VAL A 113 -4.57 8.14 13.64
CA VAL A 113 -3.93 6.97 13.03
C VAL A 113 -4.35 5.70 13.76
N VAL A 114 -4.31 4.58 13.07
CA VAL A 114 -4.71 3.26 13.63
C VAL A 114 -3.57 2.24 13.67
N THR A 115 -2.54 2.43 12.87
CA THR A 115 -1.48 1.41 12.67
C THR A 115 -0.57 1.26 13.89
N ALA A 116 -0.42 2.29 14.72
CA ALA A 116 0.48 2.27 15.87
C ALA A 116 0.11 1.22 16.93
N ASP A 117 -1.19 1.05 17.17
CA ASP A 117 -1.72 0.17 18.23
C ASP A 117 -3.03 -0.55 17.84
N ARG A 118 -3.31 -0.67 16.54
CA ARG A 118 -4.54 -1.28 15.96
C ARG A 118 -5.85 -0.63 16.43
N SER A 119 -5.79 0.62 16.90
CA SER A 119 -6.96 1.42 17.27
C SER A 119 -6.72 2.90 16.99
N GLU A 120 -7.79 3.68 16.93
CA GLU A 120 -7.70 5.13 16.71
C GLU A 120 -6.95 5.82 17.83
N ILE A 121 -5.87 6.52 17.48
CA ILE A 121 -5.04 7.32 18.38
C ILE A 121 -4.55 8.57 17.64
N LYS A 122 -4.33 9.68 18.34
CA LYS A 122 -3.67 10.83 17.73
C LYS A 122 -2.22 10.49 17.37
N ARG A 123 -1.75 10.93 16.20
CA ARG A 123 -0.38 10.71 15.74
C ARG A 123 0.67 11.14 16.76
N THR A 124 0.47 12.29 17.43
CA THR A 124 1.35 12.78 18.50
C THR A 124 1.28 11.95 19.78
N GLU A 125 0.24 11.18 19.97
CA GLU A 125 0.10 10.27 21.12
C GLU A 125 0.65 8.88 20.84
N ALA A 126 0.91 8.55 19.60
CA ALA A 126 1.52 7.28 19.20
C ALA A 126 2.98 7.21 19.66
N VAL A 127 3.34 6.13 20.36
CA VAL A 127 4.72 5.90 20.82
C VAL A 127 5.65 5.58 19.64
N THR A 128 5.10 5.07 18.56
CA THR A 128 5.79 4.83 17.28
C THR A 128 5.45 5.92 16.28
N ILE A 129 6.44 6.35 15.50
CA ILE A 129 6.21 7.30 14.40
C ILE A 129 5.33 6.65 13.35
N VAL A 130 4.24 7.33 13.02
CA VAL A 130 3.37 7.02 11.89
C VAL A 130 3.43 8.19 10.92
N ASN A 131 3.87 7.93 9.70
CA ASN A 131 3.78 8.88 8.60
C ASN A 131 2.46 8.65 7.85
N THR A 132 1.79 9.73 7.48
CA THR A 132 0.51 9.68 6.78
C THR A 132 0.64 10.32 5.42
N ILE A 133 0.09 9.67 4.39
CA ILE A 133 -0.06 10.19 3.04
C ILE A 133 -1.54 10.45 2.82
N SER A 134 -1.89 11.72 2.62
CA SER A 134 -3.28 12.16 2.47
C SER A 134 -3.75 12.12 1.01
N PRO A 135 -5.06 12.10 0.72
CA PRO A 135 -5.61 12.22 -0.64
C PRO A 135 -5.14 13.50 -1.36
N LYS A 136 -4.92 14.57 -0.60
CA LYS A 136 -4.42 15.83 -1.15
C LYS A 136 -3.05 15.64 -1.82
N LEU A 137 -2.16 14.84 -1.25
CA LEU A 137 -0.85 14.55 -1.84
C LEU A 137 -0.99 13.74 -3.14
N PHE A 138 -1.86 12.73 -3.19
CA PHE A 138 -2.17 11.99 -4.42
C PHE A 138 -2.68 12.92 -5.52
N THR A 139 -3.58 13.85 -5.16
CA THR A 139 -4.10 14.85 -6.10
C THR A 139 -3.01 15.82 -6.55
N ALA A 140 -2.17 16.33 -5.64
CA ALA A 140 -1.09 17.28 -5.95
C ALA A 140 -0.01 16.65 -6.85
N SER A 141 0.38 15.40 -6.59
CA SER A 141 1.37 14.67 -7.38
C SER A 141 0.81 14.04 -8.66
N GLN A 142 -0.51 14.10 -8.87
CA GLN A 142 -1.20 13.37 -9.94
C GLN A 142 -0.87 11.87 -9.91
N SER A 143 -0.83 11.30 -8.72
CA SER A 143 -0.69 9.86 -8.51
C SER A 143 -2.05 9.20 -8.69
N VAL A 144 -2.17 8.34 -9.68
CA VAL A 144 -3.44 7.62 -9.98
C VAL A 144 -3.54 6.28 -9.27
N THR A 145 -2.41 5.75 -8.79
CA THR A 145 -2.32 4.51 -8.02
C THR A 145 -1.65 4.74 -6.65
N LEU A 146 -1.83 3.79 -5.75
CA LEU A 146 -1.17 3.79 -4.45
C LEU A 146 0.36 3.88 -4.60
N MET A 147 0.95 3.05 -5.46
CA MET A 147 2.39 2.96 -5.64
C MET A 147 3.02 4.32 -5.97
N GLU A 148 2.44 5.06 -6.92
CA GLU A 148 2.94 6.39 -7.30
C GLU A 148 2.98 7.36 -6.10
N GLY A 149 1.96 7.29 -5.21
CA GLY A 149 1.89 8.13 -4.01
C GLY A 149 2.88 7.78 -2.91
N LEU A 150 3.31 6.50 -2.82
CA LEU A 150 4.25 6.04 -1.79
C LEU A 150 5.65 6.66 -1.93
N THR A 151 6.02 7.13 -3.11
CA THR A 151 7.29 7.85 -3.34
C THR A 151 7.43 9.10 -2.46
N PHE A 152 6.30 9.69 -2.03
CA PHE A 152 6.28 10.90 -1.19
C PHE A 152 6.21 10.60 0.31
N ALA A 153 6.88 9.53 0.75
CA ALA A 153 7.08 9.22 2.16
C ALA A 153 8.58 8.98 2.43
N PRO A 154 9.16 9.55 3.53
CA PRO A 154 10.56 9.34 3.84
C PRO A 154 10.89 7.85 4.01
N GLY A 155 12.02 7.40 3.53
CA GLY A 155 12.44 6.00 3.63
C GLY A 155 11.79 5.06 2.62
N LEU A 156 10.84 5.53 1.78
CA LEU A 156 10.23 4.74 0.71
C LEU A 156 10.80 5.12 -0.66
N ARG A 157 10.98 4.14 -1.51
CA ARG A 157 11.38 4.29 -2.91
C ARG A 157 10.70 3.22 -3.76
N ILE A 158 10.19 3.63 -4.92
CA ILE A 158 9.72 2.70 -5.94
C ILE A 158 10.92 2.23 -6.76
N GLU A 159 10.98 0.95 -7.05
CA GLU A 159 11.96 0.31 -7.91
C GLU A 159 11.25 -0.52 -8.97
N ASN A 160 11.66 -0.37 -10.22
CA ASN A 160 11.27 -1.24 -11.31
C ASN A 160 12.35 -2.33 -11.46
N ASN A 161 11.94 -3.58 -11.57
CA ASN A 161 12.84 -4.72 -11.59
C ASN A 161 12.84 -5.46 -12.92
N CYS A 162 11.88 -5.19 -13.80
CA CYS A 162 11.80 -5.81 -15.12
C CYS A 162 11.23 -4.83 -16.13
N GLN A 163 11.89 -4.68 -17.28
CA GLN A 163 11.45 -3.85 -18.41
C GLN A 163 10.23 -4.46 -19.09
N ASN A 164 10.21 -5.80 -19.25
CA ASN A 164 9.20 -6.48 -20.03
C ASN A 164 7.81 -6.41 -19.37
N CYS A 165 7.62 -6.94 -18.16
CA CYS A 165 6.30 -6.94 -17.50
C CYS A 165 6.05 -5.72 -16.62
N GLY A 166 7.05 -4.85 -16.40
CA GLY A 166 6.94 -3.70 -15.51
C GLY A 166 6.78 -4.10 -14.05
N PHE A 167 7.45 -5.16 -13.63
CA PHE A 167 7.50 -5.60 -12.23
C PHE A 167 8.12 -4.51 -11.36
N SER A 168 7.35 -3.99 -10.42
CA SER A 168 7.77 -2.89 -9.55
C SER A 168 7.52 -3.21 -8.09
N GLN A 169 8.41 -2.77 -7.21
CA GLN A 169 8.28 -2.96 -5.75
C GLN A 169 8.55 -1.67 -4.97
N VAL A 170 8.09 -1.64 -3.73
CA VAL A 170 8.39 -0.56 -2.79
C VAL A 170 9.52 -1.00 -1.87
N ARG A 171 10.67 -0.35 -1.97
CA ARG A 171 11.74 -0.50 -0.97
C ARG A 171 11.50 0.41 0.22
N MET A 172 11.71 -0.11 1.42
CA MET A 172 11.62 0.65 2.66
C MET A 172 12.96 0.62 3.41
N ASN A 173 13.57 1.78 3.61
CA ASN A 173 14.90 1.92 4.23
C ASN A 173 15.95 1.00 3.58
N GLY A 174 15.93 0.87 2.24
CA GLY A 174 16.86 0.03 1.46
C GLY A 174 16.55 -1.48 1.45
N MET A 175 15.57 -1.95 2.20
CA MET A 175 15.11 -3.33 2.15
C MET A 175 14.03 -3.51 1.08
N GLU A 176 14.00 -4.66 0.44
CA GLU A 176 13.10 -5.01 -0.67
C GLU A 176 11.63 -5.11 -0.23
N GLY A 177 10.72 -5.12 -1.23
CA GLY A 177 9.28 -5.17 -1.00
C GLY A 177 8.80 -6.24 -0.01
N PRO A 178 9.26 -7.50 -0.15
CA PRO A 178 8.86 -8.61 0.74
C PRO A 178 9.22 -8.44 2.22
N TYR A 179 10.07 -7.47 2.57
CA TYR A 179 10.36 -7.11 3.96
C TYR A 179 9.32 -6.17 4.58
N SER A 180 8.37 -5.68 3.79
CA SER A 180 7.32 -4.76 4.24
C SER A 180 5.96 -5.45 4.25
N GLN A 181 5.22 -5.32 5.36
CA GLN A 181 3.86 -5.85 5.45
C GLN A 181 2.86 -4.81 4.92
N ILE A 182 2.08 -5.22 3.93
CA ILE A 182 1.02 -4.38 3.36
C ILE A 182 -0.31 -4.79 3.97
N LEU A 183 -1.08 -3.78 4.42
CA LEU A 183 -2.37 -3.96 5.08
C LEU A 183 -3.44 -3.14 4.38
N ILE A 184 -4.67 -3.63 4.39
CA ILE A 184 -5.87 -2.84 4.11
C ILE A 184 -6.73 -2.82 5.39
N ASN A 185 -7.06 -1.62 5.88
CA ASN A 185 -7.80 -1.44 7.13
C ASN A 185 -7.21 -2.27 8.29
N SER A 186 -5.87 -2.25 8.44
CA SER A 186 -5.09 -2.98 9.45
C SER A 186 -5.14 -4.50 9.34
N ARG A 187 -5.48 -5.06 8.17
CA ARG A 187 -5.56 -6.50 7.91
C ARG A 187 -4.57 -6.90 6.81
N PRO A 188 -3.75 -7.94 7.03
CA PRO A 188 -2.87 -8.50 6.00
C PRO A 188 -3.73 -9.28 4.99
N ILE A 189 -4.15 -8.62 3.92
CA ILE A 189 -5.03 -9.20 2.91
C ILE A 189 -4.23 -9.66 1.69
N PHE A 190 -3.08 -9.02 1.42
CA PHE A 190 -2.30 -9.37 0.25
C PHE A 190 -1.64 -10.74 0.39
N SER A 191 -1.89 -11.57 -0.62
CA SER A 191 -1.23 -12.85 -0.81
C SER A 191 0.25 -12.66 -1.15
N GLY A 192 1.03 -13.74 -1.11
CA GLY A 192 2.40 -13.74 -1.61
C GLY A 192 2.49 -13.26 -3.06
N LEU A 193 1.51 -13.59 -3.91
CA LEU A 193 1.44 -13.19 -5.32
C LEU A 193 0.96 -11.75 -5.56
N ALA A 194 0.29 -11.13 -4.61
CA ALA A 194 -0.21 -9.76 -4.73
C ALA A 194 0.70 -8.75 -4.02
N GLY A 195 1.78 -9.19 -3.40
CA GLY A 195 2.66 -8.34 -2.61
C GLY A 195 3.39 -7.28 -3.42
N VAL A 196 3.66 -7.55 -4.68
CA VAL A 196 4.37 -6.66 -5.59
C VAL A 196 3.41 -5.94 -6.52
N TYR A 197 2.75 -6.66 -7.41
CA TYR A 197 1.80 -6.04 -8.36
C TYR A 197 0.61 -5.38 -7.65
N GLY A 198 0.21 -5.89 -6.48
CA GLY A 198 -0.95 -5.43 -5.74
C GLY A 198 -0.96 -3.95 -5.38
N LEU A 199 0.20 -3.33 -5.16
CA LEU A 199 0.29 -1.90 -4.84
C LEU A 199 -0.05 -1.00 -6.03
N GLU A 200 0.26 -1.42 -7.24
CA GLU A 200 -0.10 -0.67 -8.45
C GLU A 200 -1.58 -0.89 -8.84
N LEU A 201 -2.18 -1.98 -8.35
CA LEU A 201 -3.58 -2.31 -8.60
C LEU A 201 -4.57 -1.46 -7.81
N ILE A 202 -4.14 -0.84 -6.70
CA ILE A 202 -5.02 -0.05 -5.82
C ILE A 202 -5.14 1.37 -6.34
N PRO A 203 -6.32 1.78 -6.83
CA PRO A 203 -6.53 3.13 -7.30
C PRO A 203 -6.62 4.13 -6.13
N ALA A 204 -6.06 5.32 -6.34
CA ALA A 204 -6.00 6.36 -5.33
C ALA A 204 -7.39 6.83 -4.84
N ASN A 205 -8.43 6.73 -5.68
CA ASN A 205 -9.78 7.22 -5.37
C ASN A 205 -10.52 6.44 -4.28
N MET A 206 -10.05 5.25 -3.90
CA MET A 206 -10.63 4.46 -2.80
C MET A 206 -9.94 4.72 -1.45
N ILE A 207 -8.82 5.44 -1.45
CA ILE A 207 -7.95 5.62 -0.29
C ILE A 207 -8.37 6.86 0.50
N GLU A 208 -8.62 6.71 1.81
CA GLU A 208 -8.77 7.83 2.74
C GLU A 208 -7.42 8.39 3.17
N ARG A 209 -6.47 7.50 3.49
CA ARG A 209 -5.08 7.81 3.79
C ARG A 209 -4.23 6.55 3.77
N VAL A 210 -2.92 6.72 3.65
CA VAL A 210 -1.96 5.63 3.85
C VAL A 210 -1.14 5.94 5.09
N GLU A 211 -1.02 4.96 5.98
CA GLU A 211 -0.22 5.05 7.19
C GLU A 211 1.04 4.19 7.03
N VAL A 212 2.20 4.77 7.23
CA VAL A 212 3.50 4.10 7.10
C VAL A 212 4.22 4.09 8.45
N ILE A 213 4.56 2.89 8.93
CA ILE A 213 5.45 2.68 10.07
C ILE A 213 6.73 2.05 9.54
N ARG A 214 7.87 2.63 9.85
CA ARG A 214 9.19 2.08 9.54
C ARG A 214 9.75 1.31 10.74
N GLY A 215 10.67 0.37 10.47
CA GLY A 215 11.20 -0.55 11.48
C GLY A 215 10.26 -1.72 11.80
N GLY A 216 10.72 -2.66 12.60
CA GLY A 216 10.02 -3.92 12.85
C GLY A 216 8.59 -3.76 13.40
N GLY A 217 7.61 -4.26 12.66
CA GLY A 217 6.20 -4.26 13.00
C GLY A 217 5.62 -5.61 13.41
N SER A 218 6.43 -6.66 13.42
CA SER A 218 5.97 -8.04 13.61
C SER A 218 5.30 -8.30 14.95
N ALA A 219 5.63 -7.54 15.99
CA ALA A 219 5.00 -7.67 17.32
C ALA A 219 3.46 -7.45 17.30
N LEU A 220 2.92 -6.74 16.33
CA LEU A 220 1.47 -6.57 16.17
C LEU A 220 0.94 -7.27 14.90
N TYR A 221 1.71 -7.26 13.81
CA TYR A 221 1.22 -7.63 12.48
C TYR A 221 1.81 -8.93 11.94
N GLY A 222 2.75 -9.57 12.65
CA GLY A 222 3.28 -10.90 12.34
C GLY A 222 4.39 -10.91 11.29
N SER A 223 4.45 -11.98 10.51
CA SER A 223 5.47 -12.21 9.49
C SER A 223 5.55 -11.09 8.44
N ASN A 224 6.71 -10.90 7.84
CA ASN A 224 7.04 -9.96 6.76
C ASN A 224 7.10 -8.46 7.17
N ALA A 225 6.84 -8.11 8.43
CA ALA A 225 6.95 -6.73 8.91
C ALA A 225 8.36 -6.43 9.48
N ILE A 226 9.41 -6.71 8.70
CA ILE A 226 10.82 -6.47 9.08
C ILE A 226 11.21 -5.02 8.82
N ALA A 227 11.01 -4.53 7.60
CA ALA A 227 11.29 -3.14 7.20
C ALA A 227 10.24 -2.18 7.76
N GLY A 228 8.99 -2.63 7.79
CA GLY A 228 7.88 -1.84 8.32
C GLY A 228 6.52 -2.28 7.81
N ILE A 229 5.58 -1.35 7.88
CA ILE A 229 4.17 -1.56 7.57
C ILE A 229 3.68 -0.42 6.68
N ILE A 230 2.92 -0.77 5.63
CA ILE A 230 2.15 0.14 4.80
C ILE A 230 0.69 -0.23 4.97
N ASN A 231 -0.10 0.61 5.65
CA ASN A 231 -1.50 0.36 5.93
C ASN A 231 -2.40 1.32 5.14
N ILE A 232 -3.21 0.77 4.27
CA ILE A 232 -4.12 1.48 3.40
C ILE A 232 -5.47 1.59 4.11
N ILE A 233 -5.87 2.78 4.47
CA ILE A 233 -7.16 3.05 5.08
C ILE A 233 -8.14 3.44 3.98
N LEU A 234 -9.18 2.65 3.80
CA LEU A 234 -10.23 2.89 2.81
C LEU A 234 -11.25 3.89 3.31
N THR A 235 -11.79 4.70 2.40
CA THR A 235 -12.83 5.68 2.70
C THR A 235 -14.09 5.02 3.27
N GLU A 236 -14.54 5.48 4.44
CA GLU A 236 -15.77 5.00 5.06
C GLU A 236 -16.98 5.78 4.54
N PRO A 237 -18.09 5.11 4.12
CA PRO A 237 -19.29 5.78 3.63
C PRO A 237 -20.13 6.36 4.78
N LEU A 238 -19.71 7.48 5.36
CA LEU A 238 -20.41 8.13 6.47
C LEU A 238 -21.35 9.26 6.03
N THR A 239 -21.29 9.67 4.75
CA THR A 239 -22.22 10.64 4.13
C THR A 239 -22.42 10.31 2.65
N SER A 240 -23.51 10.79 2.06
CA SER A 240 -23.77 10.60 0.63
C SER A 240 -22.97 11.60 -0.20
N TYR A 241 -22.19 11.07 -1.13
CA TYR A 241 -21.40 11.87 -2.07
C TYR A 241 -21.25 11.18 -3.42
N TYR A 242 -20.81 11.92 -4.43
CA TYR A 242 -20.41 11.40 -5.73
C TYR A 242 -19.22 12.18 -6.28
N GLY A 243 -18.42 11.51 -7.07
CA GLY A 243 -17.31 12.08 -7.81
C GLY A 243 -16.93 11.19 -8.97
N ALA A 244 -16.56 11.80 -10.08
CA ALA A 244 -16.04 11.10 -11.25
C ALA A 244 -14.86 11.89 -11.82
N GLY A 245 -13.88 11.18 -12.38
CA GLY A 245 -12.68 11.75 -12.96
C GLY A 245 -12.30 11.07 -14.26
N ALA A 246 -11.62 11.80 -15.12
CA ALA A 246 -10.97 11.29 -16.32
C ALA A 246 -9.63 11.99 -16.52
N ASN A 247 -8.62 11.22 -16.89
CA ASN A 247 -7.26 11.70 -17.11
C ASN A 247 -6.72 11.16 -18.43
N ALA A 248 -5.90 11.96 -19.11
CA ALA A 248 -5.12 11.56 -20.27
C ALA A 248 -3.67 12.00 -20.10
N GLY A 249 -2.73 11.08 -20.29
CA GLY A 249 -1.29 11.30 -20.24
C GLY A 249 -0.64 10.95 -21.57
N PHE A 250 0.46 11.62 -21.92
CA PHE A 250 1.21 11.43 -23.15
C PHE A 250 2.70 11.44 -22.81
N THR A 251 3.32 10.28 -22.79
CA THR A 251 4.71 10.05 -22.45
C THR A 251 5.60 10.13 -23.69
N GLY A 252 6.78 10.74 -23.58
CA GLY A 252 7.75 10.85 -24.70
C GLY A 252 7.51 12.04 -25.62
N ILE A 253 6.70 13.03 -25.23
CA ILE A 253 6.46 14.22 -26.07
C ILE A 253 7.75 15.03 -26.24
N GLY A 254 8.10 15.27 -27.52
CA GLY A 254 9.30 16.04 -27.90
C GLY A 254 10.60 15.26 -27.70
N MET A 255 10.53 13.92 -27.63
CA MET A 255 11.68 13.04 -27.62
C MET A 255 11.98 12.57 -29.05
N GLU A 256 13.30 12.44 -29.35
CA GLU A 256 13.81 11.84 -30.58
C GLU A 256 14.50 10.52 -30.24
N GLY A 257 14.56 9.56 -31.17
CA GLY A 257 15.16 8.24 -30.96
C GLY A 257 14.38 7.35 -30.00
N THR A 258 13.05 7.49 -30.00
CA THR A 258 12.11 6.63 -29.24
C THR A 258 11.04 6.11 -30.21
N GLY A 259 10.37 5.03 -29.85
CA GLY A 259 9.26 4.44 -30.62
C GLY A 259 7.98 5.30 -30.67
N GLY A 260 8.06 6.58 -30.30
CA GLY A 260 6.98 7.56 -30.40
C GLY A 260 6.31 7.86 -29.04
N VAL A 261 5.14 8.53 -29.11
CA VAL A 261 4.39 8.97 -27.93
C VAL A 261 3.47 7.87 -27.42
N ALA A 262 3.62 7.49 -26.18
CA ALA A 262 2.73 6.56 -25.50
C ALA A 262 1.58 7.28 -24.76
N SER A 263 0.35 6.84 -24.97
CA SER A 263 -0.83 7.38 -24.29
C SER A 263 -1.19 6.56 -23.06
N ASP A 264 -1.72 7.23 -22.03
CA ASP A 264 -2.20 6.66 -20.77
C ASP A 264 -3.53 7.33 -20.40
N TYR A 265 -4.63 6.56 -20.42
CA TYR A 265 -5.96 7.05 -20.12
C TYR A 265 -6.48 6.38 -18.85
N SER A 266 -7.10 7.15 -17.96
CA SER A 266 -7.79 6.60 -16.81
C SER A 266 -9.11 7.30 -16.55
N VAL A 267 -10.08 6.53 -16.04
CA VAL A 267 -11.36 7.03 -15.54
C VAL A 267 -11.61 6.48 -14.16
N ASP A 268 -12.20 7.30 -13.29
CA ASP A 268 -12.56 6.91 -11.94
C ASP A 268 -13.98 7.36 -11.58
N LEU A 269 -14.64 6.55 -10.75
CA LEU A 269 -15.94 6.83 -10.16
C LEU A 269 -15.87 6.54 -8.68
N ASN A 270 -16.45 7.43 -7.86
CA ASN A 270 -16.53 7.25 -6.42
C ASN A 270 -17.88 7.79 -5.93
N THR A 271 -18.68 6.95 -5.27
CA THR A 271 -19.99 7.37 -4.76
C THR A 271 -20.30 6.69 -3.45
N SER A 272 -21.09 7.34 -2.62
CA SER A 272 -21.55 6.83 -1.34
C SER A 272 -23.00 7.22 -1.09
N ILE A 273 -23.75 6.31 -0.51
CA ILE A 273 -25.15 6.50 -0.09
C ILE A 273 -25.23 6.09 1.37
N VAL A 274 -25.85 6.93 2.18
CA VAL A 274 -26.03 6.69 3.62
C VAL A 274 -27.49 6.93 3.98
N SER A 275 -28.06 6.04 4.81
CA SER A 275 -29.41 6.20 5.34
C SER A 275 -29.55 7.44 6.22
N ASN A 276 -30.73 8.05 6.27
CA ASN A 276 -30.98 9.25 7.04
C ASN A 276 -30.69 9.13 8.55
N ASP A 277 -30.75 7.90 9.09
CA ASP A 277 -30.40 7.62 10.48
C ASP A 277 -28.92 7.26 10.68
N ALA A 278 -28.10 7.36 9.62
CA ALA A 278 -26.68 7.02 9.56
C ALA A 278 -26.33 5.61 10.09
N LYS A 279 -27.30 4.68 10.07
CA LYS A 279 -27.08 3.30 10.51
C LYS A 279 -26.54 2.41 9.40
N THR A 280 -26.90 2.70 8.16
CA THR A 280 -26.49 1.91 7.00
C THR A 280 -25.82 2.81 5.98
N GLY A 281 -24.66 2.43 5.51
CA GLY A 281 -23.97 3.13 4.45
C GLY A 281 -23.36 2.15 3.46
N MET A 282 -23.28 2.58 2.20
CA MET A 282 -22.65 1.84 1.11
C MET A 282 -21.88 2.81 0.23
N SER A 283 -20.63 2.50 -0.06
CA SER A 283 -19.87 3.15 -1.12
C SER A 283 -19.62 2.20 -2.28
N LEU A 284 -19.56 2.79 -3.47
CA LEU A 284 -19.13 2.11 -4.70
C LEU A 284 -18.00 2.93 -5.30
N TYR A 285 -16.94 2.26 -5.71
CA TYR A 285 -15.84 2.86 -6.46
C TYR A 285 -15.49 2.00 -7.67
N GLY A 286 -15.14 2.69 -8.75
CA GLY A 286 -14.72 2.11 -9.99
C GLY A 286 -13.49 2.83 -10.51
N PHE A 287 -12.61 2.10 -11.19
CA PHE A 287 -11.43 2.63 -11.83
C PHE A 287 -11.12 1.81 -13.08
N SER A 288 -10.70 2.49 -14.13
CA SER A 288 -10.16 1.83 -15.33
C SER A 288 -9.00 2.65 -15.86
N ARG A 289 -7.92 1.98 -16.25
CA ARG A 289 -6.72 2.57 -16.86
C ARG A 289 -6.28 1.74 -18.05
N GLN A 290 -5.87 2.43 -19.09
CA GLN A 290 -5.25 1.85 -20.28
C GLN A 290 -4.01 2.66 -20.64
N ARG A 291 -2.86 2.01 -20.64
CA ARG A 291 -1.57 2.59 -21.01
C ARG A 291 -1.00 1.82 -22.21
N LYS A 292 -0.55 2.53 -23.22
CA LYS A 292 0.22 1.97 -24.33
C LYS A 292 1.68 1.78 -23.95
N MET A 293 2.38 0.91 -24.66
CA MET A 293 3.81 0.73 -24.49
C MET A 293 4.58 2.04 -24.78
N PHE A 294 5.67 2.24 -24.09
CA PHE A 294 6.69 3.23 -24.46
C PHE A 294 8.00 2.50 -24.69
N ASP A 295 8.56 2.72 -25.87
CA ASP A 295 9.85 2.23 -26.32
C ASP A 295 10.83 3.41 -26.23
N ALA A 296 11.79 3.33 -25.32
CA ALA A 296 12.64 4.46 -24.95
C ALA A 296 13.86 4.62 -25.87
N ASN A 297 14.20 3.59 -26.65
CA ASN A 297 15.41 3.53 -27.50
C ASN A 297 15.15 3.16 -28.97
N ASP A 298 13.86 3.04 -29.38
CA ASP A 298 13.38 2.75 -30.73
C ASP A 298 13.86 1.38 -31.24
N ASP A 299 13.99 0.39 -30.36
CA ASP A 299 14.37 -0.99 -30.71
C ASP A 299 13.17 -1.92 -30.93
N GLY A 300 11.96 -1.42 -30.74
CA GLY A 300 10.70 -2.14 -30.88
C GLY A 300 10.28 -2.92 -29.63
N PHE A 301 11.06 -2.87 -28.54
CA PHE A 301 10.74 -3.45 -27.26
C PHE A 301 10.20 -2.40 -26.27
N SER A 302 9.44 -2.82 -25.29
CA SER A 302 8.87 -1.91 -24.28
C SER A 302 9.79 -1.76 -23.07
N GLU A 303 10.15 -0.53 -22.68
CA GLU A 303 10.71 -0.20 -21.36
C GLU A 303 9.60 0.17 -20.37
N LEU A 304 8.50 0.75 -20.87
CA LEU A 304 7.28 0.91 -20.11
C LEU A 304 6.20 0.02 -20.74
N SER A 305 5.91 -1.10 -20.11
CA SER A 305 4.98 -2.11 -20.62
C SER A 305 3.56 -1.55 -20.77
N PRO A 306 2.82 -1.95 -21.82
CA PRO A 306 1.40 -1.65 -21.93
C PRO A 306 0.64 -2.32 -20.80
N MET A 307 -0.43 -1.65 -20.34
CA MET A 307 -1.22 -2.11 -19.20
C MET A 307 -2.70 -1.79 -19.41
N SER A 308 -3.55 -2.72 -19.02
CA SER A 308 -4.99 -2.51 -18.86
C SER A 308 -5.40 -2.93 -17.46
N ASN A 309 -6.05 -2.02 -16.71
CA ASN A 309 -6.55 -2.28 -15.38
C ASN A 309 -8.01 -1.91 -15.28
N SER A 310 -8.81 -2.71 -14.60
CA SER A 310 -10.16 -2.36 -14.18
C SER A 310 -10.43 -2.84 -12.77
N THR A 311 -10.88 -1.92 -11.92
CA THR A 311 -11.21 -2.18 -10.52
C THR A 311 -12.64 -1.76 -10.25
N ILE A 312 -13.39 -2.62 -9.59
CA ILE A 312 -14.69 -2.29 -9.00
C ILE A 312 -14.70 -2.77 -7.56
N GLY A 313 -15.23 -1.94 -6.67
CA GLY A 313 -15.33 -2.31 -5.27
C GLY A 313 -16.48 -1.62 -4.55
N THR A 314 -16.84 -2.18 -3.41
CA THR A 314 -17.88 -1.66 -2.54
C THR A 314 -17.47 -1.85 -1.09
N ARG A 315 -17.83 -0.90 -0.26
CA ARG A 315 -17.80 -0.99 1.19
C ARG A 315 -19.20 -0.76 1.71
N PHE A 316 -19.67 -1.68 2.53
CA PHE A 316 -20.97 -1.61 3.20
C PHE A 316 -20.76 -1.62 4.70
N PHE A 317 -21.55 -0.85 5.45
CA PHE A 317 -21.66 -1.02 6.89
C PHE A 317 -23.11 -0.99 7.36
N HIS A 318 -23.35 -1.68 8.47
CA HIS A 318 -24.60 -1.59 9.21
C HIS A 318 -24.33 -1.54 10.72
N LYS A 319 -24.99 -0.61 11.43
CA LYS A 319 -24.96 -0.45 12.88
C LYS A 319 -26.22 -1.04 13.47
N PHE A 320 -26.10 -2.18 14.16
CA PHE A 320 -27.25 -2.85 14.79
C PHE A 320 -27.73 -2.15 16.07
N GLY A 321 -26.98 -1.18 16.57
CA GLY A 321 -27.29 -0.41 17.75
C GLY A 321 -26.21 0.65 18.01
N SER A 322 -26.19 1.18 19.22
CA SER A 322 -25.22 2.19 19.63
C SER A 322 -23.78 1.67 19.82
N ARG A 323 -23.62 0.34 19.91
CA ARG A 323 -22.35 -0.28 20.28
C ARG A 323 -21.87 -1.36 19.31
N ASN A 324 -22.65 -1.69 18.28
CA ASN A 324 -22.35 -2.79 17.37
C ASN A 324 -22.34 -2.30 15.94
N LYS A 325 -21.30 -2.64 15.19
CA LYS A 325 -21.15 -2.32 13.77
C LYS A 325 -20.58 -3.53 13.03
N VAL A 326 -21.11 -3.81 11.86
CA VAL A 326 -20.52 -4.75 10.90
C VAL A 326 -20.16 -3.96 9.65
N ALA A 327 -18.97 -4.18 9.14
CA ALA A 327 -18.50 -3.66 7.86
C ALA A 327 -18.12 -4.82 6.95
N VAL A 328 -18.43 -4.67 5.66
CA VAL A 328 -18.09 -5.63 4.60
C VAL A 328 -17.43 -4.87 3.47
N ASP A 329 -16.23 -5.27 3.11
CA ASP A 329 -15.51 -4.78 1.96
C ASP A 329 -15.46 -5.88 0.89
N PHE A 330 -15.71 -5.52 -0.35
CA PHE A 330 -15.52 -6.37 -1.50
C PHE A 330 -14.89 -5.56 -2.63
N PHE A 331 -13.88 -6.13 -3.30
CA PHE A 331 -13.37 -5.58 -4.54
C PHE A 331 -12.86 -6.68 -5.48
N ASN A 332 -13.00 -6.40 -6.77
CA ASN A 332 -12.44 -7.18 -7.85
C ASN A 332 -11.53 -6.29 -8.70
N ILE A 333 -10.33 -6.77 -8.95
CA ILE A 333 -9.33 -6.13 -9.78
C ILE A 333 -8.98 -7.08 -10.91
N LYS A 334 -9.03 -6.58 -12.15
CA LYS A 334 -8.51 -7.27 -13.33
C LYS A 334 -7.40 -6.42 -13.93
N GLU A 335 -6.27 -7.04 -14.18
CA GLU A 335 -5.14 -6.39 -14.83
C GLU A 335 -4.55 -7.29 -15.89
N GLU A 336 -4.10 -6.68 -16.98
CA GLU A 336 -3.28 -7.31 -18.00
C GLU A 336 -2.07 -6.42 -18.26
N ARG A 337 -0.88 -6.99 -18.21
CA ARG A 337 0.39 -6.42 -18.64
C ARG A 337 0.98 -7.28 -19.71
N ASN A 338 1.62 -6.66 -20.70
CA ASN A 338 2.00 -7.33 -21.89
C ASN A 338 3.28 -6.69 -22.47
N GLY A 339 4.42 -7.04 -21.92
CA GLY A 339 5.71 -6.49 -22.34
C GLY A 339 6.45 -7.34 -23.35
N GLY A 340 7.54 -6.80 -23.86
CA GLY A 340 8.33 -7.35 -24.96
C GLY A 340 8.09 -6.60 -26.26
N ASN A 341 8.12 -7.29 -27.38
CA ASN A 341 7.96 -6.71 -28.72
C ASN A 341 6.74 -7.26 -29.49
N LYS A 342 6.54 -6.80 -30.74
CA LYS A 342 5.51 -7.33 -31.66
C LYS A 342 4.13 -7.44 -31.01
N GLN A 343 3.65 -6.39 -30.37
CA GLN A 343 2.42 -6.38 -29.54
C GLN A 343 1.14 -6.82 -30.27
N ASP A 344 1.11 -6.74 -31.60
CA ASP A 344 -0.05 -7.13 -32.44
C ASP A 344 -0.09 -8.64 -32.73
N TYR A 345 0.95 -9.40 -32.35
CA TYR A 345 1.03 -10.84 -32.56
C TYR A 345 0.65 -11.61 -31.27
N PRO A 346 0.18 -12.86 -31.38
CA PRO A 346 0.04 -13.76 -30.25
C PRO A 346 1.34 -13.87 -29.45
N MET A 347 1.23 -14.07 -28.13
CA MET A 347 2.40 -14.06 -27.22
C MET A 347 3.52 -14.99 -27.66
N HIS A 348 3.18 -16.22 -28.11
CA HIS A 348 4.14 -17.23 -28.56
C HIS A 348 4.70 -17.01 -29.98
N GLU A 349 4.27 -15.98 -30.71
CA GLU A 349 4.81 -15.59 -32.01
C GLU A 349 5.76 -14.39 -31.91
N ARG A 350 5.97 -13.87 -30.72
CA ARG A 350 6.85 -12.74 -30.42
C ARG A 350 8.26 -13.22 -30.19
N ASP A 351 9.23 -12.35 -30.42
CA ASP A 351 10.63 -12.70 -30.12
C ASP A 351 10.86 -12.84 -28.63
N VAL A 352 10.32 -11.90 -27.81
CA VAL A 352 10.22 -11.96 -26.36
C VAL A 352 8.85 -11.46 -25.93
N SER A 353 8.21 -12.17 -25.02
CA SER A 353 6.98 -11.70 -24.36
C SER A 353 6.93 -12.13 -22.92
N GLU A 354 6.69 -11.15 -22.04
CA GLU A 354 6.30 -11.37 -20.67
C GLU A 354 4.91 -10.80 -20.44
N THR A 355 3.93 -11.67 -20.41
CA THR A 355 2.52 -11.31 -20.25
C THR A 355 1.97 -11.89 -18.97
N VAL A 356 1.29 -11.07 -18.19
CA VAL A 356 0.58 -11.50 -16.98
C VAL A 356 -0.84 -10.93 -16.98
N LYS A 357 -1.81 -11.80 -16.67
CA LYS A 357 -3.23 -11.44 -16.51
C LYS A 357 -3.66 -11.81 -15.10
N HIS A 358 -3.96 -10.81 -14.29
CA HIS A 358 -4.41 -10.99 -12.92
C HIS A 358 -5.92 -10.82 -12.80
N ASN A 359 -6.55 -11.70 -12.02
CA ASN A 359 -7.90 -11.53 -11.52
C ASN A 359 -7.88 -11.70 -9.99
N VAL A 360 -8.03 -10.59 -9.28
CA VAL A 360 -7.95 -10.54 -7.81
C VAL A 360 -9.32 -10.25 -7.25
N GLN A 361 -9.81 -11.11 -6.38
CA GLN A 361 -11.07 -10.94 -5.65
C GLN A 361 -10.78 -10.90 -4.17
N THR A 362 -11.25 -9.87 -3.48
CA THR A 362 -11.04 -9.71 -2.04
C THR A 362 -12.37 -9.48 -1.35
N VAL A 363 -12.55 -10.15 -0.21
CA VAL A 363 -13.64 -9.91 0.72
C VAL A 363 -13.08 -9.72 2.12
N ALA A 364 -13.59 -8.73 2.85
CA ALA A 364 -13.28 -8.57 4.27
C ALA A 364 -14.58 -8.28 5.05
N ILE A 365 -14.68 -8.87 6.23
CA ILE A 365 -15.80 -8.67 7.15
C ILE A 365 -15.20 -8.30 8.51
N THR A 366 -15.63 -7.20 9.07
CA THR A 366 -15.23 -6.77 10.41
C THR A 366 -16.47 -6.50 11.25
N MET A 367 -16.52 -7.08 12.43
CA MET A 367 -17.52 -6.80 13.46
C MET A 367 -16.83 -6.09 14.62
N GLU A 368 -17.37 -4.96 15.03
CA GLU A 368 -16.92 -4.15 16.15
C GLU A 368 -18.00 -4.08 17.22
N GLN A 369 -17.61 -4.29 18.47
CA GLN A 369 -18.49 -4.26 19.63
C GLN A 369 -17.83 -3.47 20.75
N TYR A 370 -18.43 -2.36 21.14
CA TYR A 370 -18.08 -1.64 22.36
C TYR A 370 -18.71 -2.33 23.58
N LEU A 371 -17.87 -2.87 24.50
CA LEU A 371 -18.34 -3.64 25.66
C LEU A 371 -18.54 -2.79 26.91
N ARG A 372 -17.63 -1.83 27.16
CA ARG A 372 -17.72 -0.82 28.21
C ARG A 372 -17.80 0.56 27.55
N ASP A 373 -17.45 1.61 28.24
CA ASP A 373 -17.51 2.97 27.72
C ASP A 373 -16.65 3.17 26.47
N TYR A 374 -15.48 2.52 26.42
CA TYR A 374 -14.52 2.66 25.32
C TYR A 374 -13.87 1.34 24.89
N ASP A 375 -14.06 0.26 25.64
CA ASP A 375 -13.45 -1.02 25.34
C ASP A 375 -14.01 -1.60 24.03
N LEU A 376 -13.14 -2.04 23.15
CA LEU A 376 -13.49 -2.48 21.81
C LEU A 376 -13.10 -3.95 21.58
N LEU A 377 -14.10 -4.78 21.33
CA LEU A 377 -13.92 -6.13 20.78
C LEU A 377 -14.06 -6.06 19.26
N SER A 378 -13.08 -6.55 18.52
CA SER A 378 -13.15 -6.67 17.08
C SER A 378 -12.97 -8.12 16.67
N VAL A 379 -13.89 -8.61 15.83
CA VAL A 379 -13.82 -9.93 15.18
C VAL A 379 -13.75 -9.69 13.69
N TYR A 380 -12.82 -10.33 13.01
CA TYR A 380 -12.61 -10.09 11.59
C TYR A 380 -12.26 -11.36 10.83
N PHE A 381 -12.64 -11.32 9.57
CA PHE A 381 -12.27 -12.28 8.54
C PHE A 381 -11.98 -11.55 7.25
N SER A 382 -10.91 -11.90 6.58
CA SER A 382 -10.62 -11.46 5.23
C SER A 382 -10.09 -12.61 4.39
N ALA A 383 -10.39 -12.60 3.11
CA ALA A 383 -9.89 -13.57 2.15
C ALA A 383 -9.63 -12.91 0.80
N GLN A 384 -8.58 -13.35 0.13
CA GLN A 384 -8.25 -12.96 -1.23
C GLN A 384 -8.05 -14.20 -2.09
N SER A 385 -8.61 -14.19 -3.29
CA SER A 385 -8.32 -15.16 -4.34
C SER A 385 -7.66 -14.41 -5.49
N LEU A 386 -6.49 -14.85 -5.88
CA LEU A 386 -5.78 -14.37 -7.05
C LEU A 386 -5.64 -15.53 -8.04
N ASN A 387 -6.00 -15.27 -9.30
CA ASN A 387 -5.70 -16.13 -10.43
C ASN A 387 -4.83 -15.34 -11.42
N ARG A 388 -3.69 -15.89 -11.79
CA ARG A 388 -2.75 -15.31 -12.74
C ARG A 388 -2.52 -16.27 -13.89
N ASP A 389 -2.88 -15.86 -15.10
CA ASP A 389 -2.39 -16.48 -16.32
C ASP A 389 -1.13 -15.75 -16.75
N SER A 390 -0.09 -16.48 -17.11
CA SER A 390 1.21 -15.93 -17.50
C SER A 390 1.76 -16.57 -18.75
N TYR A 391 2.57 -15.80 -19.46
CA TYR A 391 3.45 -16.27 -20.48
C TYR A 391 4.80 -15.57 -20.30
N TYR A 392 5.86 -16.34 -20.13
CA TYR A 392 7.23 -15.88 -19.95
C TYR A 392 8.11 -16.59 -20.97
N GLY A 393 8.07 -16.15 -22.23
CA GLY A 393 8.70 -16.89 -23.32
C GLY A 393 9.47 -15.99 -24.27
N ALA A 394 10.47 -16.60 -24.90
CA ALA A 394 11.27 -16.03 -25.96
C ALA A 394 11.40 -17.02 -27.13
N ASN A 395 11.95 -16.54 -28.26
CA ASN A 395 12.24 -17.36 -29.45
C ASN A 395 10.99 -18.13 -29.96
N GLN A 396 9.82 -17.51 -29.87
CA GLN A 396 8.53 -18.06 -30.34
C GLN A 396 8.15 -19.41 -29.66
N SER A 397 8.42 -19.53 -28.38
CA SER A 397 8.14 -20.74 -27.61
C SER A 397 6.65 -20.98 -27.42
N LEU A 398 6.18 -22.18 -27.75
CA LEU A 398 4.77 -22.58 -27.53
C LEU A 398 4.51 -23.14 -26.13
N LYS A 399 5.55 -23.37 -25.32
CA LYS A 399 5.45 -24.12 -24.04
C LYS A 399 5.61 -23.26 -22.76
N ASP A 400 5.77 -21.92 -22.90
CA ASP A 400 6.08 -21.06 -21.76
C ASP A 400 4.83 -20.43 -21.12
N TYR A 401 3.70 -21.08 -21.28
CA TYR A 401 2.46 -20.72 -20.60
C TYR A 401 2.41 -21.23 -19.16
N GLY A 402 1.86 -20.42 -18.28
CA GLY A 402 1.70 -20.74 -16.87
C GLY A 402 0.35 -20.28 -16.30
N ASN A 403 -0.04 -20.91 -15.20
CA ASN A 403 -1.19 -20.48 -14.41
C ASN A 403 -0.85 -20.60 -12.91
N SER A 404 -0.96 -19.52 -12.20
CA SER A 404 -0.78 -19.50 -10.74
C SER A 404 -2.10 -19.14 -10.07
N ARG A 405 -2.47 -19.90 -9.05
CA ARG A 405 -3.64 -19.62 -8.21
C ARG A 405 -3.22 -19.51 -6.77
N ASP A 406 -3.58 -18.42 -6.13
CA ASP A 406 -3.34 -18.18 -4.72
C ASP A 406 -4.63 -17.82 -4.00
N ILE A 407 -4.87 -18.45 -2.85
CA ILE A 407 -5.96 -18.13 -1.94
C ILE A 407 -5.33 -17.87 -0.59
N THR A 408 -5.50 -16.66 -0.07
CA THR A 408 -5.05 -16.27 1.27
C THR A 408 -6.23 -15.90 2.13
N TYR A 409 -6.12 -16.13 3.44
CA TYR A 409 -7.10 -15.67 4.42
C TYR A 409 -6.41 -15.18 5.70
N ASN A 410 -7.07 -14.25 6.37
CA ASN A 410 -6.74 -13.82 7.73
C ASN A 410 -8.02 -13.75 8.55
N THR A 411 -8.00 -14.32 9.74
CA THR A 411 -9.11 -14.25 10.70
C THR A 411 -8.58 -14.06 12.09
N GLY A 412 -9.30 -13.34 12.91
CA GLY A 412 -8.86 -13.11 14.29
C GLY A 412 -9.89 -12.42 15.15
N VAL A 413 -9.54 -12.38 16.43
CA VAL A 413 -10.28 -11.68 17.49
C VAL A 413 -9.27 -10.84 18.25
N GLN A 414 -9.59 -9.58 18.46
CA GLN A 414 -8.79 -8.66 19.30
C GLN A 414 -9.68 -7.91 20.28
N TYR A 415 -9.14 -7.62 21.45
CA TYR A 415 -9.80 -6.82 22.48
C TYR A 415 -8.89 -5.69 22.93
N LYS A 416 -9.38 -4.47 22.88
CA LYS A 416 -8.73 -3.26 23.39
C LYS A 416 -9.42 -2.83 24.67
N LEU A 417 -8.69 -2.81 25.78
CA LEU A 417 -9.13 -2.43 27.11
C LEU A 417 -8.48 -1.09 27.48
N PHE A 418 -9.30 -0.13 27.95
CA PHE A 418 -8.81 1.16 28.45
C PHE A 418 -8.82 1.19 29.97
N LEU A 419 -7.69 1.55 30.60
CA LEU A 419 -7.43 1.54 32.03
C LEU A 419 -6.93 2.91 32.49
N GLY A 420 -7.77 3.94 32.36
CA GLY A 420 -7.36 5.33 32.69
C GLY A 420 -6.25 5.83 31.78
N ASN A 421 -5.04 5.99 32.33
CA ASN A 421 -3.86 6.46 31.57
C ASN A 421 -3.12 5.34 30.81
N SER A 422 -3.65 4.13 30.82
CA SER A 422 -3.06 2.99 30.12
C SER A 422 -4.08 2.28 29.25
N SER A 423 -3.61 1.49 28.29
CA SER A 423 -4.44 0.60 27.49
C SER A 423 -3.73 -0.73 27.27
N LEU A 424 -4.53 -1.77 27.10
CA LEU A 424 -4.07 -3.11 26.78
C LEU A 424 -4.80 -3.58 25.52
N ILE A 425 -4.05 -4.04 24.54
CA ILE A 425 -4.61 -4.76 23.41
C ILE A 425 -4.07 -6.19 23.40
N ALA A 426 -4.98 -7.14 23.22
CA ALA A 426 -4.65 -8.56 23.09
C ALA A 426 -5.45 -9.17 21.95
N GLY A 427 -4.89 -10.15 21.26
CA GLY A 427 -5.59 -10.85 20.19
C GLY A 427 -4.96 -12.16 19.80
N ILE A 428 -5.76 -12.94 19.08
CA ILE A 428 -5.35 -14.19 18.43
C ILE A 428 -5.73 -14.12 16.96
N GLU A 429 -4.88 -14.63 16.10
CA GLU A 429 -5.04 -14.60 14.65
C GLU A 429 -4.66 -15.94 14.03
N SER A 430 -5.34 -16.26 12.92
CA SER A 430 -4.90 -17.31 11.99
C SER A 430 -4.79 -16.71 10.61
N THR A 431 -3.62 -16.80 10.04
CA THR A 431 -3.33 -16.43 8.64
C THR A 431 -2.91 -17.68 7.89
N GLY A 432 -3.41 -17.86 6.69
CA GLY A 432 -3.02 -18.99 5.87
C GLY A 432 -3.28 -18.76 4.40
N GLY A 433 -2.70 -19.64 3.58
CA GLY A 433 -2.84 -19.57 2.13
C GLY A 433 -2.58 -20.91 1.46
N SER A 434 -3.01 -20.99 0.22
CA SER A 434 -2.74 -22.11 -0.69
C SER A 434 -2.39 -21.54 -2.05
N LEU A 435 -1.13 -21.76 -2.45
CA LEU A 435 -0.56 -21.35 -3.72
C LEU A 435 -0.32 -22.57 -4.57
N THR A 436 -0.89 -22.59 -5.79
CA THR A 436 -0.57 -23.60 -6.81
C THR A 436 -0.02 -22.89 -8.02
N ASP A 437 1.16 -23.28 -8.49
CA ASP A 437 1.77 -22.79 -9.73
C ASP A 437 1.94 -23.93 -10.72
N LYS A 438 1.62 -23.68 -12.00
CA LYS A 438 1.58 -24.68 -13.05
C LYS A 438 2.23 -24.19 -14.33
N LYS A 439 2.93 -25.10 -14.99
CA LYS A 439 3.31 -24.98 -16.41
C LYS A 439 2.29 -25.73 -17.27
N LEU A 440 1.82 -25.10 -18.33
CA LEU A 440 0.71 -25.58 -19.13
C LEU A 440 1.15 -26.32 -20.41
N GLY A 441 2.44 -26.26 -20.75
CA GLY A 441 2.97 -26.87 -21.99
C GLY A 441 2.46 -26.18 -23.25
N TYR A 442 2.44 -26.91 -24.36
CA TYR A 442 2.05 -26.38 -25.66
C TYR A 442 0.60 -25.98 -25.72
N ALA A 443 0.32 -24.86 -26.38
CA ALA A 443 -1.04 -24.47 -26.74
C ALA A 443 -1.56 -25.38 -27.86
N ASP A 444 -2.70 -26.04 -27.65
CA ASP A 444 -3.33 -27.01 -28.57
C ASP A 444 -4.42 -26.30 -29.37
N TYR A 445 -4.01 -25.65 -30.44
CA TYR A 445 -4.94 -24.95 -31.35
C TYR A 445 -5.86 -25.87 -32.13
N GLU A 446 -5.49 -27.17 -32.37
CA GLU A 446 -6.31 -28.15 -33.05
C GLU A 446 -7.61 -28.45 -32.27
N ASN A 447 -7.53 -28.39 -30.95
CA ASN A 447 -8.67 -28.58 -30.06
C ASN A 447 -9.23 -27.25 -29.48
N ALA A 448 -8.94 -26.12 -30.13
CA ALA A 448 -9.44 -24.82 -29.67
C ALA A 448 -10.97 -24.77 -29.69
N VAL A 449 -11.58 -24.18 -28.68
CA VAL A 449 -13.03 -23.96 -28.62
C VAL A 449 -13.36 -22.72 -29.45
N ILE A 450 -14.08 -22.89 -30.54
CA ILE A 450 -14.50 -21.82 -31.47
C ILE A 450 -16.00 -21.62 -31.33
N VAL A 451 -16.44 -20.38 -31.16
CA VAL A 451 -17.85 -19.97 -31.16
C VAL A 451 -17.98 -18.74 -32.06
N ASP A 452 -18.90 -18.80 -33.02
CA ASP A 452 -19.14 -17.72 -33.98
C ASP A 452 -17.86 -17.21 -34.67
N ASP A 453 -17.03 -18.14 -35.18
CA ASP A 453 -15.71 -17.90 -35.78
C ASP A 453 -14.68 -17.20 -34.89
N SER A 454 -14.95 -17.12 -33.57
CA SER A 454 -14.02 -16.57 -32.57
C SER A 454 -13.47 -17.66 -31.66
N ILE A 455 -12.16 -17.67 -31.45
CA ILE A 455 -11.51 -18.58 -30.51
C ILE A 455 -11.86 -18.14 -29.09
N ILE A 456 -12.60 -18.97 -28.36
CA ILE A 456 -13.02 -18.70 -26.99
C ILE A 456 -11.98 -19.21 -25.97
N SER A 457 -11.38 -20.38 -26.25
CA SER A 457 -10.30 -20.92 -25.40
C SER A 457 -9.41 -21.87 -26.20
N VAL A 458 -8.15 -21.93 -25.82
CA VAL A 458 -7.18 -22.89 -26.36
C VAL A 458 -6.75 -23.79 -25.20
N PRO A 459 -7.00 -25.10 -25.24
CA PRO A 459 -6.48 -26.01 -24.21
C PRO A 459 -4.97 -26.12 -24.35
N HIS A 460 -4.33 -26.62 -23.30
CA HIS A 460 -2.89 -26.87 -23.28
C HIS A 460 -2.60 -28.36 -23.09
N THR A 461 -1.49 -28.84 -23.62
CA THR A 461 -1.13 -30.24 -23.64
C THR A 461 -0.67 -30.77 -22.29
N GLU A 462 -0.23 -29.89 -21.40
CA GLU A 462 0.28 -30.22 -20.07
C GLU A 462 -0.46 -29.43 -18.99
N ASN A 463 -0.30 -29.87 -17.76
CA ASN A 463 -0.81 -29.21 -16.57
C ASN A 463 0.11 -29.56 -15.37
N ALA A 464 1.42 -29.41 -15.61
CA ALA A 464 2.45 -29.78 -14.66
C ALA A 464 2.48 -28.83 -13.46
N ILE A 465 2.29 -29.37 -12.26
CA ILE A 465 2.38 -28.60 -11.01
C ILE A 465 3.87 -28.39 -10.69
N VAL A 466 4.30 -27.15 -10.67
CA VAL A 466 5.66 -26.71 -10.30
C VAL A 466 5.76 -26.46 -8.81
N SER A 467 4.72 -25.88 -8.21
CA SER A 467 4.61 -25.65 -6.78
C SER A 467 3.17 -25.81 -6.30
N ASP A 468 2.99 -26.42 -5.14
CA ASP A 468 1.70 -26.55 -4.43
C ASP A 468 1.93 -26.30 -2.94
N GLN A 469 2.05 -25.00 -2.60
CA GLN A 469 2.41 -24.57 -1.25
C GLN A 469 1.19 -24.25 -0.41
N SER A 470 1.15 -24.83 0.80
CA SER A 470 0.19 -24.50 1.85
C SER A 470 0.90 -23.83 3.02
N THR A 471 0.42 -22.66 3.43
CA THR A 471 0.97 -21.88 4.56
C THR A 471 -0.09 -21.74 5.64
N SER A 472 0.29 -21.93 6.90
CA SER A 472 -0.55 -21.67 8.07
C SER A 472 0.28 -21.01 9.16
N ILE A 473 -0.22 -19.89 9.70
CA ILE A 473 0.41 -19.15 10.80
C ILE A 473 -0.66 -18.92 11.87
N TYR A 474 -0.39 -19.35 13.08
CA TYR A 474 -1.22 -19.10 14.26
C TYR A 474 -0.48 -18.15 15.18
N GLY A 475 -1.05 -16.96 15.40
CA GLY A 475 -0.42 -15.90 16.17
C GLY A 475 -1.25 -15.49 17.39
N SER A 476 -0.57 -15.15 18.45
CA SER A 476 -1.14 -14.46 19.60
C SER A 476 -0.29 -13.22 19.93
N PHE A 477 -0.92 -12.11 20.23
CA PHE A 477 -0.22 -10.86 20.52
C PHE A 477 -0.81 -10.15 21.72
N LEU A 478 0.06 -9.38 22.40
CA LEU A 478 -0.29 -8.53 23.53
C LEU A 478 0.56 -7.25 23.46
N GLN A 479 -0.07 -6.09 23.67
CA GLN A 479 0.65 -4.83 23.89
C GLN A 479 0.00 -4.06 25.01
N TYR A 480 0.82 -3.51 25.90
CA TYR A 480 0.43 -2.61 26.99
C TYR A 480 1.05 -1.25 26.78
N ASP A 481 0.22 -0.21 26.74
CA ASP A 481 0.60 1.18 26.61
C ASP A 481 0.33 1.91 27.93
N LEU A 482 1.34 2.59 28.46
CA LEU A 482 1.31 3.31 29.73
C LEU A 482 1.75 4.76 29.54
N ARG A 483 0.95 5.71 30.01
CA ARG A 483 1.32 7.12 30.10
C ARG A 483 1.56 7.53 31.55
N VAL A 484 2.76 8.04 31.85
CA VAL A 484 3.15 8.59 33.14
C VAL A 484 3.75 9.96 32.91
N ASN A 485 3.00 11.01 33.21
CA ASN A 485 3.39 12.41 32.99
C ASN A 485 3.80 12.65 31.52
N ARG A 486 5.09 12.97 31.29
CA ARG A 486 5.70 13.21 29.97
C ARG A 486 6.24 11.94 29.30
N PHE A 487 6.18 10.80 29.97
CA PHE A 487 6.62 9.53 29.43
C PHE A 487 5.44 8.74 28.89
N LYS A 488 5.62 8.12 27.74
CA LYS A 488 4.75 7.06 27.23
C LYS A 488 5.61 5.84 26.93
N LEU A 489 5.17 4.69 27.40
CA LEU A 489 5.83 3.40 27.24
C LEU A 489 4.88 2.45 26.55
N ALA A 490 5.38 1.70 25.59
CA ALA A 490 4.67 0.59 24.97
C ALA A 490 5.52 -0.68 25.09
N PHE A 491 4.91 -1.73 25.63
CA PHE A 491 5.50 -3.07 25.70
C PHE A 491 4.61 -4.02 24.94
N GLY A 492 5.15 -4.68 23.95
CA GLY A 492 4.40 -5.62 23.15
C GLY A 492 5.19 -6.88 22.84
N GLY A 493 4.48 -7.92 22.50
CA GLY A 493 5.06 -9.15 22.02
C GLY A 493 4.03 -9.99 21.27
N ARG A 494 4.53 -10.76 20.33
CA ARG A 494 3.73 -11.70 19.55
C ARG A 494 4.44 -13.04 19.52
N PHE A 495 3.67 -14.09 19.63
CA PHE A 495 4.11 -15.46 19.42
C PHE A 495 3.40 -16.03 18.20
N ASP A 496 4.17 -16.49 17.21
CA ASP A 496 3.67 -17.13 16.01
C ASP A 496 4.20 -18.56 15.92
N HIS A 497 3.31 -19.48 15.53
CA HIS A 497 3.65 -20.80 15.05
C HIS A 497 3.33 -20.89 13.57
N TYR A 498 4.34 -21.10 12.72
CA TYR A 498 4.12 -21.27 11.29
C TYR A 498 4.36 -22.72 10.83
N ARG A 499 3.64 -23.11 9.79
CA ARG A 499 3.80 -24.37 9.07
C ARG A 499 3.64 -24.13 7.58
N ILE A 500 4.64 -24.50 6.80
CA ILE A 500 4.69 -24.36 5.35
C ILE A 500 4.96 -25.74 4.77
N VAL A 501 4.16 -26.13 3.78
CA VAL A 501 4.27 -27.43 3.08
C VAL A 501 4.21 -27.15 1.59
N ASP A 502 5.13 -27.69 0.82
CA ASP A 502 5.04 -27.73 -0.64
C ASP A 502 4.76 -29.19 -1.05
N ASN A 503 3.50 -29.47 -1.44
CA ASN A 503 3.05 -30.81 -1.82
C ASN A 503 3.59 -31.25 -3.19
N ALA A 504 4.11 -30.32 -4.01
CA ALA A 504 4.75 -30.64 -5.30
C ALA A 504 6.17 -31.17 -5.14
N LYS A 505 6.79 -30.95 -3.97
CA LYS A 505 8.15 -31.38 -3.66
C LYS A 505 8.15 -32.44 -2.57
N SER A 506 9.04 -33.43 -2.71
CA SER A 506 9.29 -34.40 -1.64
C SER A 506 10.09 -33.71 -0.54
N GLY A 507 9.47 -33.45 0.60
CA GLY A 507 10.15 -32.85 1.75
C GLY A 507 9.24 -32.72 2.97
N ASP A 508 9.87 -32.56 4.13
CA ASP A 508 9.13 -32.33 5.37
C ASP A 508 8.57 -30.89 5.44
N ALA A 509 7.48 -30.74 6.19
CA ALA A 509 6.92 -29.42 6.47
C ALA A 509 7.94 -28.52 7.17
N LYS A 510 8.17 -27.33 6.65
CA LYS A 510 8.95 -26.29 7.34
C LYS A 510 8.09 -25.69 8.46
N THR A 511 8.52 -25.86 9.71
CA THR A 511 7.80 -25.35 10.89
C THR A 511 8.71 -24.52 11.77
N GLY A 512 8.14 -23.49 12.41
CA GLY A 512 8.89 -22.68 13.36
C GLY A 512 8.01 -22.01 14.40
N ASN A 513 8.62 -21.66 15.53
CA ASN A 513 8.03 -20.88 16.60
C ASN A 513 8.83 -19.60 16.74
N VAL A 514 8.16 -18.46 16.68
CA VAL A 514 8.79 -17.15 16.69
C VAL A 514 8.17 -16.28 17.77
N PHE A 515 9.02 -15.71 18.63
CA PHE A 515 8.60 -14.65 19.55
C PHE A 515 9.17 -13.31 19.08
N SER A 516 8.30 -12.33 18.82
CA SER A 516 8.64 -11.01 18.32
C SER A 516 8.33 -9.95 19.41
N PRO A 517 9.28 -9.58 20.25
CA PRO A 517 9.13 -8.52 21.25
C PRO A 517 9.21 -7.13 20.61
N ARG A 518 8.58 -6.15 21.28
CA ARG A 518 8.68 -4.72 20.98
C ARG A 518 8.67 -3.93 22.29
N VAL A 519 9.56 -2.94 22.36
CA VAL A 519 9.57 -1.95 23.45
C VAL A 519 9.76 -0.58 22.82
N SER A 520 8.93 0.37 23.17
CA SER A 520 9.03 1.75 22.69
C SER A 520 8.83 2.73 23.85
N LEU A 521 9.64 3.77 23.85
CA LEU A 521 9.59 4.87 24.84
C LEU A 521 9.47 6.19 24.08
N MET A 522 8.53 7.02 24.48
CA MET A 522 8.41 8.41 24.05
C MET A 522 8.54 9.32 25.27
N TYR A 523 9.28 10.42 25.11
CA TYR A 523 9.43 11.47 26.10
C TYR A 523 9.10 12.84 25.51
N GLU A 524 8.18 13.55 26.13
CA GLU A 524 7.80 14.92 25.75
C GLU A 524 8.79 15.90 26.40
N LEU A 525 9.88 16.25 25.69
CA LEU A 525 10.88 17.21 26.11
C LEU A 525 10.25 18.58 26.35
N PHE A 526 9.47 19.04 25.38
CA PHE A 526 8.65 20.24 25.38
C PHE A 526 7.33 19.95 24.65
N ALA A 527 6.35 20.80 24.81
CA ALA A 527 5.08 20.68 24.09
C ALA A 527 5.26 20.62 22.54
N SER A 528 6.39 21.15 22.05
CA SER A 528 6.74 21.19 20.62
C SER A 528 7.81 20.18 20.21
N LEU A 529 8.38 19.38 21.13
CA LEU A 529 9.49 18.47 20.84
C LEU A 529 9.31 17.16 21.59
N GLN A 530 9.23 16.08 20.86
CA GLN A 530 9.14 14.71 21.37
C GLN A 530 10.36 13.91 20.92
N ALA A 531 10.92 13.13 21.83
CA ALA A 531 11.95 12.14 21.53
C ALA A 531 11.37 10.73 21.67
N ARG A 532 11.74 9.81 20.78
CA ARG A 532 11.32 8.41 20.84
C ARG A 532 12.51 7.51 20.63
N ILE A 533 12.51 6.36 21.31
CA ILE A 533 13.41 5.24 21.06
C ILE A 533 12.58 3.97 21.02
N SER A 534 12.94 3.05 20.15
CA SER A 534 12.26 1.76 20.08
C SER A 534 13.22 0.64 19.71
N TYR A 535 12.88 -0.54 20.20
CA TYR A 535 13.43 -1.82 19.80
C TYR A 535 12.28 -2.72 19.35
N SER A 536 12.48 -3.44 18.25
CA SER A 536 11.52 -4.44 17.76
C SER A 536 12.24 -5.55 17.03
N GLN A 537 11.71 -6.76 17.16
CA GLN A 537 12.12 -7.92 16.38
C GLN A 537 11.08 -8.18 15.29
N GLY A 538 11.57 -8.52 14.08
CA GLY A 538 10.77 -8.98 12.97
C GLY A 538 11.23 -10.35 12.48
N TYR A 539 10.40 -11.02 11.67
CA TYR A 539 10.78 -12.27 11.01
C TYR A 539 10.07 -12.43 9.66
N ARG A 540 10.65 -13.26 8.81
CA ARG A 540 10.09 -13.71 7.54
C ARG A 540 10.22 -15.23 7.43
N ALA A 541 9.10 -15.90 7.19
CA ALA A 541 9.07 -17.35 7.07
C ALA A 541 9.60 -17.78 5.68
N PRO A 542 10.17 -18.98 5.52
CA PRO A 542 10.75 -19.48 4.27
C PRO A 542 9.67 -19.98 3.31
N GLN A 543 8.84 -19.08 2.78
CA GLN A 543 7.77 -19.36 1.82
C GLN A 543 8.15 -18.92 0.40
N ILE A 544 7.33 -19.27 -0.59
CA ILE A 544 7.40 -18.74 -1.94
C ILE A 544 6.78 -17.34 -1.94
N PHE A 545 7.43 -16.39 -2.57
CA PHE A 545 7.00 -15.02 -2.77
C PHE A 545 6.71 -14.75 -4.24
N ASP A 546 6.14 -13.57 -4.55
CA ASP A 546 5.76 -13.19 -5.92
C ASP A 546 6.98 -13.10 -6.85
N GLU A 547 8.08 -12.57 -6.38
CA GLU A 547 9.34 -12.52 -7.11
C GLU A 547 9.91 -13.90 -7.47
N ASP A 548 9.58 -14.95 -6.70
CA ASP A 548 10.02 -16.31 -6.99
C ASP A 548 9.30 -16.93 -8.19
N LEU A 549 8.12 -16.44 -8.50
CA LEU A 549 7.27 -16.89 -9.59
C LEU A 549 7.30 -15.96 -10.80
N HIS A 550 8.11 -14.91 -10.76
CA HIS A 550 8.47 -14.08 -11.89
C HIS A 550 9.68 -14.70 -12.60
N ILE A 551 9.56 -14.86 -13.92
CA ILE A 551 10.62 -15.42 -14.77
C ILE A 551 11.12 -14.29 -15.67
N GLU A 552 12.34 -13.83 -15.40
CA GLU A 552 13.01 -12.86 -16.27
C GLU A 552 13.37 -13.56 -17.57
N THR A 553 12.92 -13.01 -18.71
CA THR A 553 13.03 -13.68 -20.01
C THR A 553 13.64 -12.76 -21.07
N SER A 554 14.69 -13.26 -21.72
CA SER A 554 15.24 -12.70 -22.97
C SER A 554 15.46 -13.81 -24.00
N GLY A 555 15.91 -13.47 -25.20
CA GLY A 555 16.26 -14.45 -26.22
C GLY A 555 17.41 -15.37 -25.81
N ALA A 556 18.34 -14.87 -25.03
CA ALA A 556 19.54 -15.57 -24.58
C ALA A 556 19.35 -16.25 -23.21
N ARG A 557 18.46 -15.75 -22.33
CA ARG A 557 18.43 -16.16 -20.94
C ARG A 557 17.01 -16.18 -20.35
N GLN A 558 16.75 -17.20 -19.53
CA GLN A 558 15.54 -17.31 -18.71
C GLN A 558 15.93 -17.61 -17.26
N VAL A 559 15.57 -16.74 -16.31
CA VAL A 559 15.90 -16.88 -14.89
C VAL A 559 14.73 -17.46 -14.12
N ILE A 560 14.97 -18.57 -13.42
CA ILE A 560 13.98 -19.29 -12.61
C ILE A 560 14.45 -19.31 -11.15
N ASN A 561 13.59 -18.88 -10.22
CA ASN A 561 13.89 -18.87 -8.80
C ASN A 561 13.40 -20.16 -8.12
N VAL A 562 14.23 -20.74 -7.25
CA VAL A 562 13.89 -21.90 -6.42
C VAL A 562 14.34 -21.67 -4.98
N ASN A 563 13.60 -22.21 -4.02
CA ASN A 563 13.99 -22.16 -2.62
C ASN A 563 14.81 -23.41 -2.25
N ASP A 564 15.94 -23.21 -1.57
CA ASP A 564 16.72 -24.26 -0.97
C ASP A 564 15.85 -25.10 -0.02
N PRO A 565 15.93 -26.45 -0.06
CA PRO A 565 15.24 -27.32 0.88
C PRO A 565 15.52 -26.96 2.35
N ASP A 566 16.76 -26.55 2.67
CA ASP A 566 17.21 -26.20 4.02
C ASP A 566 16.98 -24.74 4.40
N LEU A 567 16.30 -23.94 3.55
CA LEU A 567 16.01 -22.53 3.81
C LEU A 567 15.28 -22.35 5.15
N LYS A 568 15.89 -21.58 6.06
CA LYS A 568 15.38 -21.26 7.39
C LYS A 568 14.69 -19.88 7.39
N GLN A 569 13.93 -19.61 8.45
CA GLN A 569 13.37 -18.26 8.67
C GLN A 569 14.48 -17.21 8.83
N GLU A 570 14.23 -16.05 8.31
CA GLU A 570 15.02 -14.86 8.52
C GLU A 570 14.49 -14.07 9.72
N THR A 571 15.35 -13.42 10.50
CA THR A 571 14.94 -12.57 11.63
C THR A 571 15.66 -11.24 11.60
N SER A 572 15.07 -10.23 12.23
CA SER A 572 15.65 -8.89 12.34
C SER A 572 15.59 -8.35 13.76
N HIS A 573 16.57 -7.54 14.11
CA HIS A 573 16.59 -6.71 15.31
C HIS A 573 16.71 -5.25 14.88
N SER A 574 15.64 -4.48 15.08
CA SER A 574 15.55 -3.08 14.66
C SER A 574 15.59 -2.15 15.86
N TYR A 575 16.46 -1.16 15.82
CA TYR A 575 16.60 -0.07 16.78
C TYR A 575 16.32 1.24 16.07
N MET A 576 15.44 2.06 16.65
CA MET A 576 15.10 3.36 16.08
C MET A 576 15.15 4.43 17.16
N ALA A 577 15.60 5.62 16.75
CA ALA A 577 15.57 6.82 17.59
C ALA A 577 15.05 7.98 16.75
N SER A 578 14.17 8.82 17.30
CA SER A 578 13.62 9.96 16.59
C SER A 578 13.43 11.19 17.44
N LEU A 579 13.51 12.36 16.77
CA LEU A 579 13.14 13.67 17.30
C LEU A 579 12.06 14.26 16.40
N ASP A 580 10.92 14.57 16.97
CA ASP A 580 9.75 15.14 16.28
C ASP A 580 9.48 16.55 16.85
N TYR A 581 9.84 17.57 16.08
CA TYR A 581 9.66 18.97 16.43
C TYR A 581 8.55 19.59 15.62
N ASN A 582 7.59 20.25 16.30
CA ASN A 582 6.46 20.86 15.66
C ASN A 582 6.08 22.14 16.41
N LYS A 583 6.11 23.29 15.72
CA LYS A 583 5.84 24.58 16.36
C LYS A 583 5.33 25.62 15.37
N LEU A 584 4.48 26.50 15.85
CA LEU A 584 4.17 27.77 15.22
C LEU A 584 5.26 28.80 15.56
N ILE A 585 6.04 29.25 14.59
CA ILE A 585 7.10 30.24 14.71
C ILE A 585 6.65 31.52 14.02
N GLY A 586 6.18 32.53 14.77
CA GLY A 586 5.48 33.67 14.19
C GLY A 586 4.19 33.24 13.48
N THR A 587 4.14 33.41 12.16
CA THR A 587 3.01 32.96 11.30
C THR A 587 3.33 31.64 10.58
N VAL A 588 4.55 31.14 10.68
CA VAL A 588 5.02 29.93 9.98
C VAL A 588 4.79 28.71 10.85
N HIS A 589 4.00 27.75 10.37
CA HIS A 589 3.97 26.43 10.96
C HIS A 589 5.15 25.61 10.43
N ALA A 590 6.00 25.12 11.33
CA ALA A 590 7.20 24.33 11.03
C ALA A 590 7.17 23.00 11.76
N GLY A 591 7.31 21.92 11.03
CA GLY A 591 7.48 20.54 11.50
C GLY A 591 8.79 19.97 11.00
N PHE A 592 9.55 19.32 11.86
CA PHE A 592 10.79 18.63 11.51
C PHE A 592 10.85 17.29 12.23
N LEU A 593 10.98 16.22 11.47
CA LEU A 593 11.22 14.87 11.97
C LEU A 593 12.62 14.42 11.57
N LEU A 594 13.40 13.98 12.54
CA LEU A 594 14.67 13.28 12.35
C LEU A 594 14.53 11.88 12.93
N GLU A 595 14.80 10.86 12.14
CA GLU A 595 14.69 9.46 12.54
C GLU A 595 15.95 8.70 12.13
N ALA A 596 16.68 8.16 13.08
CA ALA A 596 17.81 7.26 12.87
C ALA A 596 17.33 5.81 13.03
N PHE A 597 17.81 4.91 12.18
CA PHE A 597 17.49 3.50 12.21
C PHE A 597 18.74 2.63 12.07
N TYR A 598 18.72 1.49 12.76
CA TYR A 598 19.70 0.43 12.67
C TYR A 598 18.95 -0.90 12.73
N THR A 599 19.04 -1.69 11.66
CA THR A 599 18.44 -3.03 11.58
C THR A 599 19.51 -4.06 11.29
N ARG A 600 19.64 -5.03 12.19
CA ARG A 600 20.48 -6.22 12.00
C ARG A 600 19.61 -7.35 11.48
N LEU A 601 19.93 -7.87 10.30
CA LEU A 601 19.34 -9.08 9.74
C LEU A 601 20.19 -10.29 10.14
N LYS A 602 19.53 -11.34 10.57
CA LYS A 602 20.11 -12.63 10.88
C LYS A 602 19.53 -13.66 9.92
N ASP A 603 20.39 -14.48 9.34
CA ASP A 603 20.07 -15.49 8.31
C ASP A 603 19.33 -14.84 7.09
N PRO A 604 19.79 -13.67 6.54
CA PRO A 604 19.10 -13.00 5.45
C PRO A 604 19.07 -13.87 4.19
N PHE A 605 18.01 -13.73 3.40
CA PHE A 605 17.90 -14.47 2.15
C PHE A 605 18.79 -13.86 1.08
N VAL A 606 19.50 -14.72 0.35
CA VAL A 606 20.34 -14.38 -0.80
C VAL A 606 20.09 -15.38 -1.91
N ASN A 607 20.29 -14.95 -3.15
CA ASN A 607 20.20 -15.82 -4.31
C ASN A 607 21.61 -16.28 -4.74
N GLU A 608 21.81 -17.57 -4.84
CA GLU A 608 22.98 -18.17 -5.46
C GLU A 608 22.65 -18.44 -6.92
N ILE A 609 23.49 -17.92 -7.81
CA ILE A 609 23.33 -18.03 -9.25
C ILE A 609 23.90 -19.36 -9.70
N GLY A 610 23.12 -20.17 -10.40
CA GLY A 610 23.55 -21.39 -11.06
C GLY A 610 24.08 -21.11 -12.47
N GLU A 611 24.81 -22.06 -13.04
CA GLU A 611 25.23 -22.01 -14.44
C GLU A 611 24.04 -22.17 -15.38
N PRO A 612 24.02 -21.49 -16.56
CA PRO A 612 23.01 -21.72 -17.56
C PRO A 612 23.01 -23.16 -18.08
N ASP A 613 21.83 -23.71 -18.32
CA ASP A 613 21.72 -24.99 -19.04
C ASP A 613 21.82 -24.80 -20.57
N GLU A 614 21.71 -25.93 -21.32
CA GLU A 614 21.79 -25.92 -22.78
C GLU A 614 20.65 -25.12 -23.46
N GLU A 615 19.56 -24.80 -22.75
CA GLU A 615 18.42 -24.01 -23.20
C GLU A 615 18.51 -22.53 -22.72
N GLY A 616 19.60 -22.12 -22.07
CA GLY A 616 19.80 -20.77 -21.52
C GLY A 616 19.01 -20.52 -20.22
N LYS A 617 18.56 -21.56 -19.51
CA LYS A 617 17.88 -21.42 -18.22
C LYS A 617 18.89 -21.34 -17.11
N VAL A 618 18.76 -20.31 -16.27
CA VAL A 618 19.56 -20.08 -15.08
C VAL A 618 18.71 -20.27 -13.86
N ILE A 619 19.15 -21.09 -12.93
CA ILE A 619 18.45 -21.32 -11.67
C ILE A 619 19.07 -20.47 -10.57
N TYR A 620 18.30 -19.56 -10.01
CA TYR A 620 18.64 -18.81 -8.81
C TYR A 620 18.11 -19.55 -7.60
N THR A 621 19.05 -20.10 -6.78
CA THR A 621 18.68 -20.81 -5.55
C THR A 621 18.70 -19.85 -4.37
N ARG A 622 17.51 -19.59 -3.78
CA ARG A 622 17.40 -18.80 -2.57
C ARG A 622 17.84 -19.62 -1.36
N LYS A 623 18.83 -19.11 -0.65
CA LYS A 623 19.38 -19.68 0.59
C LYS A 623 19.58 -18.62 1.66
N ASN A 624 19.86 -19.02 2.89
CA ASN A 624 20.30 -18.08 3.92
C ASN A 624 21.78 -17.73 3.67
N ALA A 625 22.14 -16.45 3.79
CA ALA A 625 23.54 -16.05 3.80
C ALA A 625 24.28 -16.68 4.98
N GLU A 626 25.58 -16.97 4.82
CA GLU A 626 26.40 -17.57 5.87
C GLU A 626 26.48 -16.71 7.12
N GLU A 627 26.48 -15.38 6.94
CA GLU A 627 26.44 -14.40 8.01
C GLU A 627 25.29 -13.39 7.80
N GLY A 628 25.15 -12.42 8.70
CA GLY A 628 24.06 -11.46 8.69
C GLY A 628 24.26 -10.29 7.72
N ALA A 629 23.33 -9.34 7.82
CA ALA A 629 23.43 -8.06 7.14
C ALA A 629 23.00 -6.91 8.06
N VAL A 630 23.47 -5.70 7.77
CA VAL A 630 23.14 -4.48 8.50
C VAL A 630 22.58 -3.44 7.55
N VAL A 631 21.44 -2.87 7.94
CA VAL A 631 20.82 -1.73 7.28
C VAL A 631 20.74 -0.60 8.29
N THR A 632 21.32 0.56 7.94
CA THR A 632 21.38 1.72 8.84
C THR A 632 21.21 3.01 8.06
N GLY A 633 20.67 4.04 8.71
CA GLY A 633 20.50 5.33 8.07
C GLY A 633 19.72 6.34 8.90
N ILE A 634 19.42 7.45 8.21
CA ILE A 634 18.67 8.58 8.77
C ILE A 634 17.59 8.99 7.77
N ASN A 635 16.37 9.11 8.26
CA ASN A 635 15.24 9.73 7.57
C ASN A 635 15.02 11.14 8.13
N MET A 636 14.85 12.11 7.27
CA MET A 636 14.51 13.49 7.60
C MET A 636 13.23 13.89 6.91
N GLU A 637 12.33 14.57 7.62
CA GLU A 637 11.14 15.17 7.01
C GLU A 637 10.98 16.61 7.49
N LEU A 638 10.72 17.50 6.56
CA LEU A 638 10.44 18.92 6.83
C LEU A 638 9.06 19.26 6.27
N LYS A 639 8.19 19.81 7.12
CA LYS A 639 6.88 20.34 6.75
C LYS A 639 6.86 21.83 7.08
N LEU A 640 6.57 22.68 6.09
CA LEU A 640 6.47 24.13 6.24
C LEU A 640 5.17 24.64 5.67
N LYS A 641 4.47 25.49 6.42
CA LYS A 641 3.32 26.27 5.93
C LYS A 641 3.52 27.74 6.33
N PRO A 642 4.29 28.50 5.52
CA PRO A 642 4.55 29.90 5.79
C PRO A 642 3.32 30.79 5.59
N LEU A 643 2.38 30.37 4.71
CA LEU A 643 1.13 31.03 4.40
C LEU A 643 -0.02 30.03 4.50
N ARG A 644 -1.23 30.51 4.75
CA ARG A 644 -2.42 29.63 4.80
C ARG A 644 -2.68 28.86 3.51
N ASN A 645 -2.34 29.47 2.38
CA ASN A 645 -2.56 28.95 1.04
C ASN A 645 -1.31 28.34 0.38
N PHE A 646 -0.21 28.17 1.14
CA PHE A 646 1.02 27.56 0.63
C PHE A 646 1.58 26.54 1.63
N SER A 647 1.87 25.34 1.17
CA SER A 647 2.49 24.26 1.96
C SER A 647 3.63 23.60 1.19
N MET A 648 4.65 23.21 1.94
CA MET A 648 5.80 22.44 1.45
C MET A 648 6.04 21.26 2.38
N THR A 649 6.23 20.11 1.79
CA THR A 649 6.70 18.88 2.49
C THR A 649 7.92 18.35 1.74
N SER A 650 8.97 18.03 2.45
CA SER A 650 10.14 17.36 1.87
C SER A 650 10.62 16.23 2.77
N GLY A 651 11.10 15.17 2.18
CA GLY A 651 11.70 14.03 2.85
C GLY A 651 13.04 13.68 2.22
N PHE A 652 14.02 13.30 3.03
CA PHE A 652 15.33 12.86 2.56
C PHE A 652 15.84 11.70 3.40
N THR A 653 16.40 10.69 2.74
CA THR A 653 16.96 9.49 3.36
C THR A 653 18.41 9.34 2.98
N ILE A 654 19.25 9.07 3.98
CA ILE A 654 20.66 8.65 3.80
C ILE A 654 20.77 7.28 4.46
N GLN A 655 21.28 6.30 3.72
CA GLN A 655 21.33 4.92 4.20
C GLN A 655 22.55 4.14 3.72
N SER A 656 22.82 3.03 4.39
CA SER A 656 23.81 2.01 4.00
C SER A 656 23.24 0.63 4.31
N SER A 657 23.25 -0.26 3.32
CA SER A 657 22.78 -1.65 3.43
C SER A 657 23.90 -2.57 2.99
N ARG A 658 24.38 -3.43 3.89
CA ARG A 658 25.56 -4.27 3.66
C ARG A 658 25.45 -5.63 4.33
N TYR A 659 25.88 -6.67 3.62
CA TYR A 659 26.19 -7.96 4.20
C TYR A 659 27.47 -7.92 5.04
N ASP A 660 27.62 -8.83 5.99
CA ASP A 660 28.83 -8.93 6.81
C ASP A 660 30.01 -9.48 6.02
N ILE A 661 29.74 -10.38 5.08
CA ILE A 661 30.70 -10.95 4.14
C ILE A 661 30.32 -10.60 2.70
N GLU A 662 31.30 -10.71 1.82
CA GLU A 662 31.09 -10.53 0.38
C GLU A 662 30.10 -11.56 -0.17
N GLN A 663 29.23 -11.09 -1.05
CA GLN A 663 28.26 -11.88 -1.79
C GLN A 663 28.63 -11.86 -3.29
N GLN A 664 27.63 -11.86 -4.15
CA GLN A 664 27.81 -11.74 -5.60
C GLN A 664 28.71 -10.56 -5.97
N PHE A 665 29.50 -10.70 -7.03
CA PHE A 665 30.50 -9.72 -7.51
C PHE A 665 31.56 -9.32 -6.47
N ASN A 666 31.81 -10.13 -5.45
CA ASN A 666 32.73 -9.82 -4.34
C ASN A 666 32.39 -8.47 -3.66
N LYS A 667 31.08 -8.18 -3.51
CA LYS A 667 30.56 -6.98 -2.86
C LYS A 667 29.74 -7.31 -1.62
N ARG A 668 29.78 -6.36 -0.67
CA ARG A 668 28.98 -6.42 0.55
C ARG A 668 27.72 -5.55 0.48
N GLU A 669 27.69 -4.60 -0.44
CA GLU A 669 26.59 -3.67 -0.63
C GLU A 669 25.36 -4.38 -1.22
N PHE A 670 24.15 -3.96 -0.78
CA PHE A 670 22.91 -4.34 -1.45
C PHE A 670 22.85 -3.64 -2.82
N PHE A 671 22.54 -4.41 -3.86
CA PHE A 671 22.40 -3.86 -5.21
C PHE A 671 21.08 -3.12 -5.37
N ARG A 672 21.02 -2.22 -6.37
CA ARG A 672 19.87 -1.36 -6.66
C ARG A 672 19.38 -0.55 -5.46
N THR A 673 20.30 -0.25 -4.54
CA THR A 673 20.01 0.43 -3.28
C THR A 673 20.83 1.71 -3.20
N PRO A 674 20.26 2.89 -3.58
CA PRO A 674 20.98 4.15 -3.52
C PRO A 674 21.27 4.53 -2.07
N SER A 675 22.43 5.12 -1.82
CA SER A 675 22.81 5.59 -0.49
C SER A 675 22.03 6.82 -0.03
N ASN A 676 21.40 7.53 -0.96
CA ASN A 676 20.61 8.73 -0.67
C ASN A 676 19.50 8.93 -1.70
N TYR A 677 18.32 9.36 -1.23
CA TYR A 677 17.16 9.68 -2.04
C TYR A 677 16.18 10.55 -1.26
N GLY A 678 15.25 11.19 -1.95
CA GLY A 678 14.29 12.03 -1.29
C GLY A 678 13.26 12.65 -2.23
N TYR A 679 12.38 13.44 -1.64
CA TYR A 679 11.33 14.11 -2.37
C TYR A 679 11.03 15.50 -1.80
N MET A 680 10.38 16.33 -2.60
CA MET A 680 9.76 17.59 -2.18
C MET A 680 8.42 17.75 -2.89
N SER A 681 7.40 18.16 -2.17
CA SER A 681 6.08 18.51 -2.69
C SER A 681 5.72 19.93 -2.24
N LEU A 682 5.32 20.75 -3.20
CA LEU A 682 4.83 22.11 -3.00
C LEU A 682 3.35 22.16 -3.44
N ASP A 683 2.54 22.82 -2.66
CA ASP A 683 1.13 23.04 -2.98
C ASP A 683 0.73 24.48 -2.64
N TRP A 684 0.16 25.18 -3.62
CA TRP A 684 -0.15 26.60 -3.55
C TRP A 684 -1.52 26.94 -4.14
N ASP A 685 -2.44 27.34 -3.30
CA ASP A 685 -3.70 27.93 -3.72
C ASP A 685 -3.47 29.42 -4.07
N ILE A 686 -3.14 29.71 -5.34
CA ILE A 686 -2.79 31.06 -5.80
C ILE A 686 -3.90 32.04 -5.49
N VAL A 687 -5.13 31.69 -5.89
CA VAL A 687 -6.38 32.37 -5.55
C VAL A 687 -7.46 31.30 -5.40
N LYS A 688 -8.62 31.69 -4.83
CA LYS A 688 -9.76 30.76 -4.64
C LYS A 688 -10.10 30.00 -5.93
N GLY A 689 -9.96 28.70 -5.90
CA GLY A 689 -10.25 27.79 -7.02
C GLY A 689 -9.17 27.74 -8.11
N LEU A 690 -7.97 28.31 -7.90
CA LEU A 690 -6.82 28.14 -8.77
C LEU A 690 -5.65 27.62 -7.93
N CYS A 691 -5.25 26.39 -8.15
CA CYS A 691 -4.14 25.73 -7.44
C CYS A 691 -2.97 25.45 -8.36
N PHE A 692 -1.78 25.51 -7.80
CA PHE A 692 -0.53 25.08 -8.41
C PHE A 692 0.15 24.08 -7.48
N SER A 693 0.65 22.98 -8.03
CA SER A 693 1.45 21.99 -7.28
C SER A 693 2.73 21.66 -8.05
N SER A 694 3.81 21.40 -7.33
CA SER A 694 5.08 20.92 -7.92
C SER A 694 5.64 19.82 -7.04
N ASN A 695 6.17 18.78 -7.68
CA ASN A 695 6.73 17.62 -7.01
C ASN A 695 8.11 17.34 -7.59
N ILE A 696 9.06 17.03 -6.72
CA ILE A 696 10.44 16.69 -7.07
C ILE A 696 10.78 15.38 -6.38
N THR A 697 11.37 14.44 -7.11
CA THR A 697 11.98 13.24 -6.55
C THR A 697 13.45 13.17 -6.97
N TYR A 698 14.30 12.81 -6.03
CA TYR A 698 15.72 12.60 -6.25
C TYR A 698 16.11 11.18 -5.87
N THR A 699 16.86 10.51 -6.75
CA THR A 699 17.45 9.19 -6.50
C THR A 699 18.94 9.26 -6.78
N GLY A 700 19.77 8.96 -5.78
CA GLY A 700 21.21 8.90 -5.91
C GLY A 700 21.68 7.70 -6.72
N GLY A 701 22.96 7.71 -7.12
CA GLY A 701 23.58 6.59 -7.83
C GLY A 701 23.66 5.33 -6.98
N MET A 702 23.64 4.17 -7.64
CA MET A 702 23.64 2.84 -7.03
C MET A 702 24.39 1.81 -7.88
N LEU A 703 24.80 0.70 -7.28
CA LEU A 703 25.36 -0.45 -7.98
C LEU A 703 24.23 -1.29 -8.58
N VAL A 704 24.35 -1.60 -9.86
CA VAL A 704 23.33 -2.36 -10.63
C VAL A 704 24.02 -3.53 -11.34
N PRO A 705 23.58 -4.79 -11.10
CA PRO A 705 24.01 -5.94 -11.89
C PRO A 705 23.57 -5.81 -13.35
N TYR A 706 24.42 -6.25 -14.26
CA TYR A 706 24.16 -6.30 -15.70
C TYR A 706 24.62 -7.65 -16.24
N PHE A 707 23.69 -8.36 -16.92
CA PHE A 707 23.90 -9.66 -17.52
C PHE A 707 23.57 -9.67 -19.02
N GLY A 708 23.59 -8.50 -19.65
CA GLY A 708 23.26 -8.36 -21.06
C GLY A 708 24.45 -8.69 -21.99
N PRO A 709 24.18 -8.69 -23.31
CA PRO A 709 25.14 -9.14 -24.32
C PRO A 709 26.40 -8.25 -24.45
N LEU A 710 26.40 -7.07 -23.83
CA LEU A 710 27.58 -6.19 -23.81
C LEU A 710 28.51 -6.43 -22.62
N ALA A 711 28.14 -7.31 -21.67
CA ALA A 711 29.03 -7.71 -20.58
C ALA A 711 30.21 -8.48 -21.12
N ALA A 712 31.36 -8.40 -20.43
CA ALA A 712 32.55 -9.15 -20.80
C ALA A 712 32.30 -10.67 -20.78
N ASP A 713 31.50 -11.12 -19.83
CA ASP A 713 30.94 -12.47 -19.71
C ASP A 713 29.45 -12.32 -19.24
N PRO A 714 28.46 -12.53 -20.13
CA PRO A 714 27.05 -12.39 -19.77
C PRO A 714 26.58 -13.40 -18.73
N ASP A 715 27.24 -14.54 -18.57
CA ASP A 715 26.84 -15.55 -17.59
C ASP A 715 27.31 -15.18 -16.18
N GLU A 716 28.53 -14.62 -16.04
CA GLU A 716 29.03 -14.07 -14.77
C GLU A 716 28.44 -12.71 -14.47
N GLY A 717 28.16 -11.91 -15.49
CA GLY A 717 27.68 -10.54 -15.41
C GLY A 717 28.72 -9.54 -14.89
N GLU A 718 28.34 -8.28 -14.81
CA GLU A 718 29.19 -7.22 -14.27
C GLU A 718 28.38 -6.17 -13.48
N LEU A 719 29.07 -5.32 -12.69
CA LEU A 719 28.43 -4.27 -11.92
C LEU A 719 28.61 -2.91 -12.57
N HIS A 720 27.51 -2.25 -12.87
CA HIS A 720 27.48 -0.89 -13.34
C HIS A 720 27.17 0.09 -12.19
N GLN A 721 27.78 1.30 -12.27
CA GLN A 721 27.42 2.41 -11.39
C GLN A 721 26.40 3.31 -12.08
N SER A 722 25.18 3.36 -11.58
CA SER A 722 24.14 4.21 -12.13
C SER A 722 24.42 5.70 -11.91
N SER A 723 23.86 6.56 -12.77
CA SER A 723 23.75 8.00 -12.53
C SER A 723 22.73 8.32 -11.46
N SER A 724 22.66 9.57 -11.01
CA SER A 724 21.58 10.07 -10.17
C SER A 724 20.47 10.66 -11.02
N PHE A 725 19.23 10.64 -10.51
CA PHE A 725 18.05 11.15 -11.19
C PHE A 725 17.36 12.25 -10.39
N LEU A 726 16.87 13.27 -11.10
CA LEU A 726 16.06 14.34 -10.55
C LEU A 726 14.79 14.49 -11.40
N ASP A 727 13.68 13.88 -10.97
CA ASP A 727 12.40 14.02 -11.63
C ASP A 727 11.61 15.17 -10.99
N MET A 728 11.16 16.13 -11.80
CA MET A 728 10.34 17.26 -11.38
C MET A 728 9.06 17.31 -12.21
N GLY A 729 7.94 17.44 -11.53
CA GLY A 729 6.63 17.65 -12.13
C GLY A 729 5.96 18.94 -11.64
N CYS A 730 5.06 19.49 -12.48
CA CYS A 730 4.21 20.63 -12.15
C CYS A 730 2.77 20.38 -12.61
N LYS A 731 1.81 20.93 -11.86
CA LYS A 731 0.38 20.86 -12.13
C LYS A 731 -0.27 22.20 -11.86
N ILE A 732 -1.22 22.58 -12.71
CA ILE A 732 -2.14 23.69 -12.49
C ILE A 732 -3.57 23.17 -12.54
N GLY A 733 -4.42 23.62 -11.62
CA GLY A 733 -5.82 23.21 -11.53
C GLY A 733 -6.76 24.38 -11.32
N ARG A 734 -7.95 24.31 -11.90
CA ARG A 734 -9.01 25.28 -11.77
C ARG A 734 -10.31 24.63 -11.33
N ASP A 735 -10.86 25.06 -10.20
CA ASP A 735 -12.18 24.67 -9.70
C ASP A 735 -13.25 25.68 -10.14
N VAL A 736 -14.32 25.14 -10.75
CA VAL A 736 -15.50 25.90 -11.17
C VAL A 736 -16.70 25.37 -10.39
N LYS A 737 -17.30 26.22 -9.55
CA LYS A 737 -18.51 25.87 -8.80
C LYS A 737 -19.71 25.80 -9.73
N LEU A 738 -20.40 24.66 -9.70
CA LEU A 738 -21.68 24.42 -10.37
C LEU A 738 -22.79 24.31 -9.31
N ASN A 739 -24.04 24.26 -9.72
CA ASN A 739 -25.14 24.02 -8.79
C ASN A 739 -25.12 22.57 -8.30
N GLY A 740 -24.78 22.35 -7.03
CA GLY A 740 -24.67 21.01 -6.42
C GLY A 740 -23.42 20.19 -6.80
N ALA A 741 -22.43 20.79 -7.49
CA ALA A 741 -21.18 20.12 -7.86
C ALA A 741 -20.02 21.10 -7.98
N THR A 742 -18.82 20.59 -7.99
CA THR A 742 -17.61 21.31 -8.39
C THR A 742 -16.99 20.61 -9.59
N LEU A 743 -16.65 21.36 -10.62
CA LEU A 743 -15.88 20.91 -11.76
C LEU A 743 -14.44 21.36 -11.59
N ARG A 744 -13.50 20.43 -11.56
CA ARG A 744 -12.04 20.67 -11.54
C ARG A 744 -11.46 20.34 -12.89
N LEU A 745 -10.80 21.30 -13.53
CA LEU A 745 -9.99 21.10 -14.73
C LEU A 745 -8.53 21.22 -14.32
N PHE A 746 -7.67 20.35 -14.82
CA PHE A 746 -6.25 20.43 -14.53
C PHE A 746 -5.38 19.96 -15.70
N ALA A 747 -4.17 20.47 -15.74
CA ALA A 747 -3.13 20.03 -16.66
C ALA A 747 -1.75 20.12 -15.99
N GLY A 748 -0.80 19.37 -16.48
CA GLY A 748 0.55 19.38 -15.94
C GLY A 748 1.56 18.61 -16.76
N VAL A 749 2.77 18.57 -16.23
CA VAL A 749 3.93 17.88 -16.80
C VAL A 749 4.59 17.07 -15.69
N LYS A 750 4.88 15.80 -15.92
CA LYS A 750 5.81 14.98 -15.12
C LYS A 750 7.17 14.96 -15.81
N ASN A 751 8.23 14.81 -15.06
CA ASN A 751 9.62 14.71 -15.52
C ASN A 751 10.03 15.80 -16.53
N ILE A 752 9.91 17.06 -16.12
CA ILE A 752 10.18 18.25 -16.97
C ILE A 752 11.58 18.21 -17.59
N PHE A 753 12.56 17.66 -16.85
CA PHE A 753 13.96 17.64 -17.25
C PHE A 753 14.38 16.44 -18.08
N ASN A 754 13.45 15.51 -18.38
CA ASN A 754 13.78 14.22 -19.00
C ASN A 754 14.87 13.45 -18.23
N SER A 755 14.79 13.44 -16.90
CA SER A 755 15.72 12.70 -16.04
C SER A 755 15.23 11.25 -15.90
N TYR A 756 15.59 10.41 -16.85
CA TYR A 756 15.22 8.99 -16.90
C TYR A 756 16.43 8.15 -17.28
N GLN A 757 16.35 6.84 -17.11
CA GLN A 757 17.37 5.92 -17.59
C GLN A 757 17.46 6.00 -19.12
N SER A 758 18.66 6.16 -19.67
CA SER A 758 18.89 6.31 -21.11
C SER A 758 19.81 5.23 -21.70
N ASP A 759 20.34 4.37 -20.85
CA ASP A 759 21.25 3.27 -21.19
C ASP A 759 20.55 1.92 -21.05
N PHE A 760 19.27 1.85 -21.44
CA PHE A 760 18.57 0.58 -21.52
C PHE A 760 19.26 -0.37 -22.46
N ASP A 761 19.28 -1.64 -22.09
CA ASP A 761 19.82 -2.68 -22.97
C ASP A 761 18.89 -2.91 -24.17
N ILE A 762 19.41 -3.38 -25.28
CA ILE A 762 18.74 -3.36 -26.60
C ILE A 762 18.58 -4.77 -27.19
N GLY A 763 17.47 -4.95 -27.92
CA GLY A 763 17.25 -6.12 -28.77
C GLY A 763 16.71 -7.34 -28.02
N VAL A 764 16.73 -8.49 -28.72
CA VAL A 764 16.10 -9.73 -28.27
C VAL A 764 16.84 -10.37 -27.07
N ASP A 765 18.15 -10.20 -27.00
CA ASP A 765 19.04 -10.78 -26.00
C ASP A 765 19.33 -9.82 -24.82
N ARG A 766 18.61 -8.67 -24.76
CA ARG A 766 18.75 -7.67 -23.70
C ARG A 766 18.55 -8.26 -22.31
N ASP A 767 19.22 -7.67 -21.32
CA ASP A 767 18.96 -7.95 -19.91
C ASP A 767 17.68 -7.24 -19.45
N PRO A 768 16.53 -7.92 -19.29
CA PRO A 768 15.28 -7.26 -18.89
C PRO A 768 15.32 -6.74 -17.47
N ALA A 769 16.23 -7.25 -16.66
CA ALA A 769 16.48 -6.79 -15.30
C ALA A 769 17.38 -5.57 -15.21
N TYR A 770 18.05 -5.13 -16.29
CA TYR A 770 18.85 -3.92 -16.30
C TYR A 770 17.99 -2.66 -16.37
N ILE A 771 17.21 -2.44 -15.33
CA ILE A 771 16.35 -1.28 -15.13
C ILE A 771 16.52 -0.77 -13.70
N TYR A 772 16.84 0.51 -13.50
CA TYR A 772 17.22 1.05 -12.20
C TYR A 772 16.76 2.49 -11.98
N GLY A 773 16.44 3.20 -13.06
CA GLY A 773 16.01 4.60 -13.05
C GLY A 773 14.52 4.78 -13.36
N PRO A 774 14.06 6.03 -13.44
CA PRO A 774 12.76 6.35 -13.99
C PRO A 774 12.69 5.89 -15.47
N VAL A 775 11.61 5.19 -15.83
CA VAL A 775 11.41 4.68 -17.20
C VAL A 775 10.63 5.65 -18.07
N SER A 776 9.96 6.63 -17.48
CA SER A 776 9.12 7.59 -18.19
C SER A 776 9.86 8.93 -18.34
N PRO A 777 10.14 9.36 -19.58
CA PRO A 777 10.59 10.71 -19.85
C PRO A 777 9.46 11.71 -19.63
N ARG A 778 9.62 12.95 -20.12
CA ARG A 778 8.62 13.99 -20.02
C ARG A 778 7.23 13.49 -20.45
N THR A 779 6.27 13.64 -19.54
CA THR A 779 4.87 13.23 -19.75
C THR A 779 3.97 14.44 -19.54
N LEU A 780 3.25 14.84 -20.59
CA LEU A 780 2.18 15.82 -20.49
C LEU A 780 0.88 15.13 -20.09
N TYR A 781 0.11 15.77 -19.23
CA TYR A 781 -1.21 15.23 -18.85
C TYR A 781 -2.24 16.34 -18.66
N LEU A 782 -3.49 15.94 -18.85
CA LEU A 782 -4.67 16.77 -18.60
C LEU A 782 -5.79 15.90 -17.99
N GLY A 783 -6.69 16.53 -17.28
CA GLY A 783 -7.82 15.82 -16.72
C GLY A 783 -8.94 16.70 -16.24
N ILE A 784 -10.05 16.04 -15.95
CA ILE A 784 -11.29 16.63 -15.48
C ILE A 784 -11.82 15.81 -14.30
N ARG A 785 -12.35 16.50 -13.28
CA ARG A 785 -13.11 15.88 -12.19
C ARG A 785 -14.39 16.63 -11.94
N ILE A 786 -15.47 15.91 -11.64
CA ILE A 786 -16.76 16.48 -11.28
C ILE A 786 -17.35 15.74 -10.10
N GLY A 787 -17.92 16.47 -9.14
CA GLY A 787 -18.57 15.87 -7.97
C GLY A 787 -18.92 16.89 -6.91
N ASN A 788 -19.64 16.43 -5.88
CA ASN A 788 -19.81 17.22 -4.67
C ASN A 788 -18.66 16.98 -3.66
N LYS A 789 -17.89 15.91 -3.85
CA LYS A 789 -16.61 15.61 -3.18
C LYS A 789 -15.54 15.34 -4.25
N LEU A 790 -14.43 16.10 -4.23
CA LEU A 790 -13.36 16.00 -5.22
C LEU A 790 -12.04 15.39 -4.66
N ASP A 791 -11.86 15.43 -3.34
CA ASP A 791 -10.66 14.98 -2.64
C ASP A 791 -11.02 13.94 -1.58
#